data_0166c424ff8b119ef322b4a2c48b817a
#
_entry.id   0166c424ff8b119ef322b4a2c48b817a
#
_cell.length_a   1.000
_cell.length_b   1.000
_cell.length_c   1.000
_cell.angle_alpha   90.00
_cell.angle_beta   90.00
_cell.angle_gamma   90.00
#
_symmetry.space_group_name_H-M   'P 1'
#
loop_
_entity.id
_entity.type
_entity.pdbx_description
1 polymer ?
#
loop_
_entity_poly.entity_id
_entity_poly.type
_entity_poly.pdbx_seq_one_letter_code
_entity_poly.pdbx_strand_id
1 'polypeptide(L)'
;MTGSSIILRDGSLVVVRDYIDSDLDKIKDFVDSLSDATIQGRFMQVTPKEAVLRALIKNEWKTIIALRNDKIIAHGALYKGNEGFAEIGIIVSDNFQSMGLGTAMLGLLAEEAVRSGVKEIRSFVSPENYKMISALKSMGFAVESEAKPGAVMVRFSPSSLPEAIRNFDNRDSLSAINAVKFFLEPKSIAVIGASSDRTSIGGQLFFNLLESNFNGQIFPVNPNHEFVQGIRAYKSIRDIEYPVDVAFIVVPADVAIKVAEECGEKGVKGLVIITSGFSEIGDVGKKRQEQLSRICTKYGMRVIGPNCMGVVNNSDRVRLNGQFSPFKSIKGRISFLSQSGALGIAVFDITTRLGLGLSSFVSVGNKEDISGNDLIQYWENDEETDVILLYLESFGNPVKFSRIARRITKKKPIIAVKSGRYKAGFRATQSHTGALLATSDITVDALFKQSGIIRTDTLDEMFDVAVLLANQPVPKGNRVAILTNAGGAGILAADACEAHGLEVPDLKESTKEELRKILPDIASVKNPIDMTAGVQAEMYEKSLEILGRDDSIDSIIVIFILPVVLDPNDVAKSILRGVKKFNNSKTVVSVFMATKGMTEILREDGIRVPSFPFPEDAAIALARATEYGKWKYSPPKEIRKRESVDLEKVKAIISGAMRDGREWLTYDECSTILGIYNIPTVKTATFRDPKEAELKTAGWQGKVALKAYGPKIVHKSDVGAVELNVPVSKIKDSADAMLSGLRSRGFQVDYMVAQEMVPEGIEMIAGSSSDPLFGPLVVGGMGGKLVELLKDVSTRLAPIDMEDAAEMISELKTADVLRGYRGAKVADEEAYKEVLVNVSRLVSENPEILELDLNPVIVLEKGLGCKAVDFRIRVGSQGFKAPPFVAKSILNV
;
A
#
# COMPACT_ATOMS: atom_id res chain seq x y z
N MET A 1 -14.72 -7.36 20.78
CA MET A 1 -14.12 -6.35 19.88
C MET A 1 -14.04 -5.03 20.62
N THR A 2 -12.88 -4.47 20.80
CA THR A 2 -12.73 -3.03 20.98
C THR A 2 -13.35 -2.37 19.74
N GLY A 3 -14.13 -1.30 19.90
CA GLY A 3 -15.00 -0.74 18.87
C GLY A 3 -14.32 -0.52 17.50
N SER A 4 -14.97 -0.93 16.43
CA SER A 4 -14.54 -0.72 15.04
C SER A 4 -15.32 0.44 14.44
N SER A 5 -14.68 1.32 13.67
CA SER A 5 -15.35 2.40 12.97
C SER A 5 -15.73 2.00 11.55
N ILE A 6 -16.95 2.28 11.14
CA ILE A 6 -17.47 2.07 9.78
C ILE A 6 -17.78 3.42 9.16
N ILE A 7 -17.43 3.58 7.88
CA ILE A 7 -17.82 4.73 7.08
C ILE A 7 -19.09 4.37 6.33
N LEU A 8 -20.14 5.15 6.52
CA LEU A 8 -21.39 5.01 5.80
C LEU A 8 -21.27 5.54 4.35
N ARG A 9 -22.25 5.22 3.50
CA ARG A 9 -22.25 5.68 2.09
C ARG A 9 -22.22 7.20 1.94
N ASP A 10 -22.78 7.92 2.90
CA ASP A 10 -22.77 9.40 2.93
C ASP A 10 -21.41 9.97 3.37
N GLY A 11 -20.44 9.13 3.72
CA GLY A 11 -19.12 9.51 4.21
C GLY A 11 -19.03 9.71 5.73
N SER A 12 -20.14 9.63 6.47
CA SER A 12 -20.15 9.79 7.92
C SER A 12 -19.65 8.54 8.67
N LEU A 13 -19.20 8.75 9.91
CA LEU A 13 -18.60 7.70 10.74
C LEU A 13 -19.61 7.12 11.73
N VAL A 14 -19.55 5.80 11.96
CA VAL A 14 -20.36 5.06 12.94
C VAL A 14 -19.46 4.08 13.69
N VAL A 15 -19.66 3.95 15.01
CA VAL A 15 -18.96 2.95 15.83
C VAL A 15 -19.74 1.66 15.87
N VAL A 16 -19.06 0.53 15.64
CA VAL A 16 -19.61 -0.80 15.87
C VAL A 16 -18.75 -1.50 16.90
N ARG A 17 -19.37 -2.03 17.94
CA ARG A 17 -18.71 -2.77 19.00
C ARG A 17 -19.58 -3.91 19.53
N ASP A 18 -18.98 -4.73 20.38
CA ASP A 18 -19.75 -5.74 21.10
C ASP A 18 -20.80 -5.10 22.00
N TYR A 19 -21.96 -5.74 22.09
CA TYR A 19 -22.98 -5.44 23.09
C TYR A 19 -22.44 -5.79 24.49
N ILE A 20 -22.73 -4.94 25.46
CA ILE A 20 -22.42 -5.15 26.88
C ILE A 20 -23.68 -4.89 27.71
N ASP A 21 -23.76 -5.49 28.92
CA ASP A 21 -24.96 -5.40 29.74
C ASP A 21 -25.40 -3.98 30.12
N SER A 22 -24.43 -3.05 30.21
CA SER A 22 -24.72 -1.61 30.42
C SER A 22 -25.43 -0.92 29.26
N ASP A 23 -25.62 -1.57 28.12
CA ASP A 23 -26.36 -1.03 26.97
C ASP A 23 -27.87 -1.32 27.05
N LEU A 24 -28.37 -1.95 28.13
CA LEU A 24 -29.75 -2.38 28.24
C LEU A 24 -30.77 -1.25 28.02
N ASP A 25 -30.54 -0.09 28.63
CA ASP A 25 -31.43 1.07 28.46
C ASP A 25 -31.37 1.61 27.03
N LYS A 26 -30.17 1.64 26.41
CA LYS A 26 -30.00 2.09 25.02
C LYS A 26 -30.69 1.16 24.01
N ILE A 27 -30.70 -0.15 24.27
CA ILE A 27 -31.36 -1.11 23.37
C ILE A 27 -32.88 -1.02 23.50
N LYS A 28 -33.39 -0.68 24.68
CA LYS A 28 -34.80 -0.40 24.89
C LYS A 28 -35.23 0.82 24.08
N ASP A 29 -34.52 1.94 24.20
CA ASP A 29 -34.76 3.15 23.41
C ASP A 29 -34.70 2.87 21.90
N PHE A 30 -33.73 2.02 21.47
CA PHE A 30 -33.60 1.59 20.08
C PHE A 30 -34.84 0.84 19.62
N VAL A 31 -35.32 -0.15 20.38
CA VAL A 31 -36.53 -0.94 20.05
C VAL A 31 -37.75 -0.03 19.97
N ASP A 32 -37.88 0.90 20.93
CA ASP A 32 -39.00 1.85 20.96
C ASP A 32 -39.02 2.80 19.74
N SER A 33 -37.86 3.09 19.15
CA SER A 33 -37.69 3.92 17.95
C SER A 33 -37.96 3.20 16.63
N LEU A 34 -38.06 1.87 16.61
CA LEU A 34 -38.29 1.09 15.39
C LEU A 34 -39.73 1.16 14.91
N SER A 35 -39.91 1.25 13.60
CA SER A 35 -41.23 1.11 12.96
C SER A 35 -41.70 -0.37 12.97
N ASP A 36 -43.00 -0.57 12.93
CA ASP A 36 -43.61 -1.92 12.83
C ASP A 36 -43.13 -2.64 11.57
N ALA A 37 -42.94 -1.90 10.45
CA ALA A 37 -42.40 -2.44 9.21
C ALA A 37 -40.98 -2.98 9.36
N THR A 38 -40.11 -2.26 10.09
CA THR A 38 -38.73 -2.69 10.35
C THR A 38 -38.70 -3.92 11.27
N ILE A 39 -39.56 -3.97 12.29
CA ILE A 39 -39.71 -5.13 13.17
C ILE A 39 -40.23 -6.34 12.39
N GLN A 40 -41.27 -6.19 11.60
CA GLN A 40 -41.85 -7.24 10.76
C GLN A 40 -40.83 -7.77 9.75
N GLY A 41 -40.04 -6.88 9.15
CA GLY A 41 -38.97 -7.25 8.22
C GLY A 41 -37.88 -8.15 8.83
N ARG A 42 -37.65 -8.05 10.16
CA ARG A 42 -36.66 -8.86 10.89
C ARG A 42 -37.26 -10.15 11.45
N PHE A 43 -38.47 -10.09 12.04
CA PHE A 43 -39.09 -11.20 12.76
C PHE A 43 -40.12 -11.96 11.93
N MET A 44 -40.45 -11.52 10.72
CA MET A 44 -41.37 -12.10 9.75
C MET A 44 -42.83 -12.19 10.23
N GLN A 45 -43.14 -11.57 11.34
CA GLN A 45 -44.47 -11.49 11.95
C GLN A 45 -44.60 -10.20 12.75
N VAL A 46 -45.86 -9.83 13.04
CA VAL A 46 -46.12 -8.74 13.97
C VAL A 46 -45.67 -9.14 15.36
N THR A 47 -44.61 -8.52 15.84
CA THR A 47 -43.98 -8.87 17.10
C THR A 47 -44.05 -7.68 18.05
N PRO A 48 -44.65 -7.83 19.24
CA PRO A 48 -44.68 -6.77 20.27
C PRO A 48 -43.27 -6.33 20.65
N LYS A 49 -43.07 -5.02 20.86
CA LYS A 49 -41.75 -4.44 21.19
C LYS A 49 -41.07 -5.10 22.40
N GLU A 50 -41.84 -5.51 23.41
CA GLU A 50 -41.28 -6.25 24.54
C GLU A 50 -40.72 -7.64 24.17
N ALA A 51 -41.30 -8.31 23.18
CA ALA A 51 -40.78 -9.58 22.69
C ALA A 51 -39.56 -9.36 21.82
N VAL A 52 -39.52 -8.26 21.00
CA VAL A 52 -38.33 -7.82 20.27
C VAL A 52 -37.19 -7.55 21.22
N LEU A 53 -37.44 -6.77 22.30
CA LEU A 53 -36.41 -6.44 23.29
C LEU A 53 -35.83 -7.73 23.91
N ARG A 54 -36.68 -8.66 24.34
CA ARG A 54 -36.25 -9.95 24.88
C ARG A 54 -35.41 -10.76 23.89
N ALA A 55 -35.71 -10.70 22.61
CA ALA A 55 -34.96 -11.41 21.59
C ALA A 55 -33.59 -10.77 21.32
N LEU A 56 -33.48 -9.43 21.39
CA LEU A 56 -32.22 -8.72 21.12
C LEU A 56 -31.23 -8.76 22.32
N ILE A 57 -31.73 -8.85 23.57
CA ILE A 57 -30.88 -8.93 24.77
C ILE A 57 -30.48 -10.36 25.15
N LYS A 58 -31.05 -11.38 24.47
CA LYS A 58 -30.68 -12.76 24.72
C LYS A 58 -29.21 -12.95 24.39
N ASN A 59 -28.44 -13.45 25.38
CA ASN A 59 -26.99 -13.60 25.23
C ASN A 59 -26.70 -14.72 24.22
N GLU A 60 -26.50 -14.33 22.98
CA GLU A 60 -26.19 -15.21 21.88
C GLU A 60 -24.66 -15.30 21.70
N TRP A 61 -24.20 -16.16 20.80
CA TRP A 61 -22.77 -16.41 20.59
C TRP A 61 -21.95 -15.16 20.32
N LYS A 62 -22.45 -14.23 19.47
CA LYS A 62 -21.83 -12.94 19.20
C LYS A 62 -22.89 -11.89 18.90
N THR A 63 -22.88 -10.79 19.64
CA THR A 63 -23.78 -9.65 19.40
C THR A 63 -22.95 -8.38 19.23
N ILE A 64 -23.24 -7.62 18.18
CA ILE A 64 -22.63 -6.32 17.89
C ILE A 64 -23.70 -5.25 17.75
N ILE A 65 -23.39 -4.04 18.19
CA ILE A 65 -24.26 -2.86 18.06
C ILE A 65 -23.54 -1.73 17.32
N ALA A 66 -24.29 -0.96 16.56
CA ALA A 66 -23.80 0.27 15.94
C ALA A 66 -24.34 1.49 16.70
N LEU A 67 -23.45 2.45 16.97
CA LEU A 67 -23.72 3.63 17.80
C LEU A 67 -23.48 4.92 17.03
N ARG A 68 -24.39 5.89 17.19
CA ARG A 68 -24.22 7.28 16.78
C ARG A 68 -24.87 8.20 17.81
N ASN A 69 -24.19 9.27 18.21
CA ASN A 69 -24.65 10.16 19.30
C ASN A 69 -25.03 9.40 20.57
N ASP A 70 -24.23 8.38 20.89
CA ASP A 70 -24.44 7.48 22.03
C ASP A 70 -25.76 6.69 22.01
N LYS A 71 -26.49 6.71 20.89
CA LYS A 71 -27.71 5.92 20.65
C LYS A 71 -27.41 4.72 19.77
N ILE A 72 -28.05 3.61 20.05
CA ILE A 72 -27.99 2.42 19.18
C ILE A 72 -28.80 2.72 17.93
N ILE A 73 -28.19 2.50 16.77
CA ILE A 73 -28.81 2.70 15.45
C ILE A 73 -28.91 1.40 14.64
N ALA A 74 -28.21 0.35 15.08
CA ALA A 74 -28.39 -0.99 14.53
C ALA A 74 -27.90 -2.05 15.52
N HIS A 75 -28.44 -3.25 15.39
CA HIS A 75 -28.09 -4.44 16.15
C HIS A 75 -27.88 -5.61 15.20
N GLY A 76 -26.85 -6.42 15.43
CA GLY A 76 -26.56 -7.61 14.67
C GLY A 76 -26.08 -8.74 15.58
N ALA A 77 -26.50 -9.97 15.31
CA ALA A 77 -26.14 -11.13 16.10
C ALA A 77 -25.85 -12.35 15.25
N LEU A 78 -24.91 -13.19 15.74
CA LEU A 78 -24.67 -14.56 15.29
C LEU A 78 -25.24 -15.52 16.33
N TYR A 79 -26.05 -16.45 15.84
CA TYR A 79 -26.64 -17.52 16.62
C TYR A 79 -25.96 -18.84 16.26
N LYS A 80 -25.49 -19.57 17.26
CA LYS A 80 -24.83 -20.85 17.03
C LYS A 80 -25.85 -21.91 16.66
N GLY A 81 -25.78 -22.43 15.44
CA GLY A 81 -26.55 -23.61 15.00
C GLY A 81 -25.88 -24.92 15.38
N ASN A 82 -26.61 -26.02 15.23
CA ASN A 82 -26.05 -27.36 15.29
C ASN A 82 -25.25 -27.65 14.00
N GLU A 83 -24.25 -28.55 14.05
CA GLU A 83 -23.54 -29.05 12.86
C GLU A 83 -22.69 -28.02 12.08
N GLY A 84 -22.08 -27.00 12.73
CA GLY A 84 -21.09 -26.13 12.10
C GLY A 84 -21.66 -25.00 11.24
N PHE A 85 -22.97 -24.73 11.32
CA PHE A 85 -23.55 -23.51 10.77
C PHE A 85 -23.86 -22.46 11.83
N ALA A 86 -24.00 -21.21 11.42
CA ALA A 86 -24.48 -20.10 12.24
C ALA A 86 -25.65 -19.41 11.53
N GLU A 87 -26.60 -18.91 12.33
CA GLU A 87 -27.65 -18.03 11.83
C GLU A 87 -27.28 -16.58 12.10
N ILE A 88 -27.59 -15.69 11.14
CA ILE A 88 -27.30 -14.26 11.26
C ILE A 88 -28.58 -13.44 11.26
N GLY A 89 -28.65 -12.47 12.14
CA GLY A 89 -29.78 -11.55 12.24
C GLY A 89 -29.32 -10.10 12.40
N ILE A 90 -29.87 -9.19 11.61
CA ILE A 90 -29.54 -7.76 11.65
C ILE A 90 -30.81 -6.95 11.62
N ILE A 91 -30.85 -5.86 12.40
CA ILE A 91 -31.89 -4.84 12.38
C ILE A 91 -31.25 -3.45 12.40
N VAL A 92 -31.71 -2.55 11.53
CA VAL A 92 -31.20 -1.19 11.37
C VAL A 92 -32.34 -0.21 11.54
N SER A 93 -32.15 0.83 12.34
CA SER A 93 -33.11 1.94 12.53
C SER A 93 -33.49 2.56 11.19
N ASP A 94 -34.76 2.95 11.04
CA ASP A 94 -35.35 3.42 9.81
C ASP A 94 -34.56 4.55 9.15
N ASN A 95 -34.07 5.52 9.93
CA ASN A 95 -33.30 6.67 9.47
C ASN A 95 -31.90 6.32 8.93
N PHE A 96 -31.39 5.12 9.23
CA PHE A 96 -30.06 4.65 8.82
C PHE A 96 -30.10 3.51 7.81
N GLN A 97 -31.30 3.15 7.35
CA GLN A 97 -31.44 2.17 6.27
C GLN A 97 -30.93 2.72 4.94
N SER A 98 -30.51 1.82 4.04
CA SER A 98 -29.96 2.16 2.71
C SER A 98 -28.62 2.94 2.71
N MET A 99 -28.05 3.26 3.88
CA MET A 99 -26.75 3.91 4.05
C MET A 99 -25.57 2.94 4.05
N GLY A 100 -25.80 1.64 3.83
CA GLY A 100 -24.76 0.60 3.81
C GLY A 100 -24.45 -0.01 5.17
N LEU A 101 -25.03 0.47 6.27
CA LEU A 101 -24.77 0.02 7.63
C LEU A 101 -25.07 -1.48 7.83
N GLY A 102 -26.25 -1.94 7.39
CA GLY A 102 -26.63 -3.36 7.51
C GLY A 102 -25.68 -4.30 6.78
N THR A 103 -25.22 -3.90 5.60
CA THR A 103 -24.22 -4.67 4.83
C THR A 103 -22.86 -4.69 5.49
N ALA A 104 -22.41 -3.58 6.08
CA ALA A 104 -21.16 -3.50 6.80
C ALA A 104 -21.19 -4.37 8.06
N MET A 105 -22.29 -4.34 8.82
CA MET A 105 -22.47 -5.22 10.00
C MET A 105 -22.51 -6.69 9.61
N LEU A 106 -23.16 -7.02 8.48
CA LEU A 106 -23.17 -8.38 7.94
C LEU A 106 -21.74 -8.87 7.62
N GLY A 107 -20.92 -8.00 7.04
CA GLY A 107 -19.51 -8.30 6.77
C GLY A 107 -18.72 -8.60 8.05
N LEU A 108 -18.86 -7.76 9.08
CA LEU A 108 -18.19 -7.97 10.37
C LEU A 108 -18.62 -9.30 11.05
N LEU A 109 -19.90 -9.64 10.98
CA LEU A 109 -20.41 -10.89 11.53
C LEU A 109 -19.93 -12.10 10.70
N ALA A 110 -19.84 -11.98 9.38
CA ALA A 110 -19.29 -13.01 8.51
C ALA A 110 -17.79 -13.24 8.80
N GLU A 111 -16.99 -12.18 8.99
CA GLU A 111 -15.58 -12.28 9.41
C GLU A 111 -15.44 -13.01 10.75
N GLU A 112 -16.32 -12.69 11.72
CA GLU A 112 -16.32 -13.36 13.03
C GLU A 112 -16.69 -14.84 12.91
N ALA A 113 -17.66 -15.17 12.04
CA ALA A 113 -18.03 -16.54 11.75
C ALA A 113 -16.85 -17.35 11.19
N VAL A 114 -16.08 -16.77 10.23
CA VAL A 114 -14.84 -17.39 9.71
C VAL A 114 -13.82 -17.64 10.82
N ARG A 115 -13.56 -16.63 11.67
CA ARG A 115 -12.62 -16.76 12.79
C ARG A 115 -13.02 -17.86 13.78
N SER A 116 -14.32 -18.09 13.90
CA SER A 116 -14.90 -19.09 14.79
C SER A 116 -15.09 -20.48 14.14
N GLY A 117 -14.57 -20.65 12.90
CA GLY A 117 -14.61 -21.94 12.19
C GLY A 117 -15.97 -22.31 11.60
N VAL A 118 -16.89 -21.35 11.44
CA VAL A 118 -18.21 -21.57 10.81
C VAL A 118 -18.03 -21.81 9.32
N LYS A 119 -18.59 -22.91 8.82
CA LYS A 119 -18.51 -23.30 7.39
C LYS A 119 -19.66 -22.71 6.56
N GLU A 120 -20.83 -22.51 7.16
CA GLU A 120 -22.03 -22.03 6.49
C GLU A 120 -22.80 -21.04 7.37
N ILE A 121 -23.22 -19.91 6.78
CA ILE A 121 -24.14 -18.97 7.40
C ILE A 121 -25.52 -19.15 6.78
N ARG A 122 -26.54 -19.20 7.62
CA ARG A 122 -27.96 -19.22 7.23
C ARG A 122 -28.66 -17.96 7.71
N SER A 123 -29.63 -17.49 6.96
CA SER A 123 -30.50 -16.39 7.34
C SER A 123 -31.92 -16.63 6.79
N PHE A 124 -32.94 -16.41 7.63
CA PHE A 124 -34.30 -16.39 7.19
C PHE A 124 -34.74 -14.96 6.94
N VAL A 125 -35.23 -14.68 5.74
CA VAL A 125 -35.59 -13.35 5.26
C VAL A 125 -37.03 -13.35 4.79
N SER A 126 -37.80 -12.33 5.15
CA SER A 126 -39.15 -12.13 4.60
C SER A 126 -39.09 -12.03 3.08
N PRO A 127 -39.99 -12.69 2.33
CA PRO A 127 -40.06 -12.58 0.88
C PRO A 127 -40.18 -11.12 0.38
N GLU A 128 -40.76 -10.24 1.20
CA GLU A 128 -40.95 -8.80 0.92
C GLU A 128 -39.70 -7.96 1.23
N ASN A 129 -38.71 -8.53 1.94
CA ASN A 129 -37.48 -7.80 2.29
C ASN A 129 -36.42 -7.90 1.19
N TYR A 130 -36.73 -7.35 0.03
CA TYR A 130 -35.80 -7.32 -1.12
C TYR A 130 -34.45 -6.65 -0.81
N LYS A 131 -34.43 -5.68 0.13
CA LYS A 131 -33.21 -4.97 0.53
C LYS A 131 -32.20 -5.92 1.15
N MET A 132 -32.62 -6.81 2.03
CA MET A 132 -31.73 -7.79 2.68
C MET A 132 -31.24 -8.84 1.69
N ILE A 133 -32.13 -9.38 0.84
CA ILE A 133 -31.75 -10.35 -0.20
C ILE A 133 -30.74 -9.73 -1.18
N SER A 134 -30.99 -8.48 -1.62
CA SER A 134 -30.08 -7.75 -2.48
C SER A 134 -28.74 -7.47 -1.78
N ALA A 135 -28.73 -7.11 -0.49
CA ALA A 135 -27.51 -6.90 0.28
C ALA A 135 -26.66 -8.16 0.33
N LEU A 136 -27.25 -9.32 0.66
CA LEU A 136 -26.56 -10.60 0.70
C LEU A 136 -25.93 -10.97 -0.67
N LYS A 137 -26.70 -10.88 -1.75
CA LYS A 137 -26.20 -11.15 -3.12
C LYS A 137 -25.10 -10.16 -3.53
N SER A 138 -25.24 -8.88 -3.18
CA SER A 138 -24.27 -7.84 -3.57
C SER A 138 -22.96 -7.89 -2.79
N MET A 139 -22.87 -8.74 -1.75
CA MET A 139 -21.61 -8.96 -1.02
C MET A 139 -20.60 -9.81 -1.80
N GLY A 140 -21.05 -10.52 -2.86
CA GLY A 140 -20.17 -11.37 -3.67
C GLY A 140 -19.90 -12.75 -3.06
N PHE A 141 -20.66 -13.13 -2.02
CA PHE A 141 -20.70 -14.52 -1.57
C PHE A 141 -21.54 -15.36 -2.54
N ALA A 142 -21.21 -16.64 -2.66
CA ALA A 142 -22.06 -17.59 -3.37
C ALA A 142 -23.33 -17.85 -2.54
N VAL A 143 -24.39 -17.11 -2.84
CA VAL A 143 -25.65 -17.11 -2.07
C VAL A 143 -26.61 -18.07 -2.73
N GLU A 144 -27.02 -19.11 -2.02
CA GLU A 144 -28.14 -19.98 -2.37
C GLU A 144 -29.40 -19.55 -1.62
N SER A 145 -30.53 -19.58 -2.31
CA SER A 145 -31.82 -19.23 -1.71
C SER A 145 -32.85 -20.33 -1.94
N GLU A 146 -33.57 -20.69 -0.88
CA GLU A 146 -34.62 -21.70 -0.89
C GLU A 146 -35.91 -21.12 -0.31
N ALA A 147 -37.03 -21.23 -1.06
CA ALA A 147 -38.33 -20.79 -0.57
C ALA A 147 -38.85 -21.74 0.53
N LYS A 148 -39.22 -21.19 1.67
CA LYS A 148 -39.88 -21.89 2.77
C LYS A 148 -41.26 -21.26 3.03
N PRO A 149 -42.19 -21.95 3.70
CA PRO A 149 -43.47 -21.33 4.04
C PRO A 149 -43.30 -20.04 4.86
N GLY A 150 -43.66 -18.89 4.27
CA GLY A 150 -43.55 -17.56 4.90
C GLY A 150 -42.15 -16.93 4.95
N ALA A 151 -41.12 -17.57 4.42
CA ALA A 151 -39.75 -17.07 4.46
C ALA A 151 -38.92 -17.51 3.23
N VAL A 152 -37.82 -16.81 2.97
CA VAL A 152 -36.75 -17.25 2.07
C VAL A 152 -35.55 -17.57 2.95
N MET A 153 -35.17 -18.86 2.97
CA MET A 153 -33.91 -19.26 3.59
C MET A 153 -32.76 -18.94 2.63
N VAL A 154 -31.81 -18.19 3.12
CA VAL A 154 -30.60 -17.82 2.39
C VAL A 154 -29.42 -18.49 3.08
N ARG A 155 -28.57 -19.16 2.33
CA ARG A 155 -27.35 -19.80 2.83
C ARG A 155 -26.14 -19.42 2.00
N PHE A 156 -24.98 -19.25 2.64
CA PHE A 156 -23.72 -18.94 1.98
C PHE A 156 -22.52 -19.34 2.85
N SER A 157 -21.39 -19.64 2.21
CA SER A 157 -20.12 -19.81 2.89
C SER A 157 -19.53 -18.42 3.22
N PRO A 158 -19.15 -18.16 4.48
CA PRO A 158 -18.53 -16.88 4.86
C PRO A 158 -17.07 -16.76 4.40
N SER A 159 -16.50 -17.77 3.71
CA SER A 159 -15.15 -17.72 3.19
C SER A 159 -15.00 -16.53 2.22
N SER A 160 -13.89 -15.80 2.35
CA SER A 160 -13.60 -14.63 1.52
C SER A 160 -13.33 -15.05 0.07
N LEU A 161 -14.34 -14.93 -0.79
CA LEU A 161 -14.19 -15.06 -2.23
C LEU A 161 -13.57 -13.77 -2.80
N PRO A 162 -12.75 -13.85 -3.86
CA PRO A 162 -12.18 -12.66 -4.53
C PRO A 162 -13.24 -11.62 -4.94
N GLU A 163 -14.44 -12.07 -5.26
CA GLU A 163 -15.58 -11.22 -5.61
C GLU A 163 -16.15 -10.47 -4.39
N ALA A 164 -16.25 -11.12 -3.25
CA ALA A 164 -16.66 -10.48 -2.01
C ALA A 164 -15.68 -9.36 -1.62
N ILE A 165 -14.38 -9.63 -1.70
CA ILE A 165 -13.33 -8.63 -1.44
C ILE A 165 -13.49 -7.43 -2.38
N ARG A 166 -13.67 -7.64 -3.69
CA ARG A 166 -13.87 -6.55 -4.66
C ARG A 166 -15.11 -5.71 -4.35
N ASN A 167 -16.20 -6.35 -3.96
CA ASN A 167 -17.44 -5.64 -3.65
C ASN A 167 -17.33 -4.81 -2.36
N PHE A 168 -16.62 -5.31 -1.36
CA PHE A 168 -16.28 -4.52 -0.17
C PHE A 168 -15.39 -3.33 -0.51
N ASP A 169 -14.34 -3.53 -1.33
CA ASP A 169 -13.45 -2.46 -1.77
C ASP A 169 -14.18 -1.37 -2.53
N ASN A 170 -15.11 -1.73 -3.41
CA ASN A 170 -15.91 -0.75 -4.16
C ASN A 170 -16.80 0.10 -3.24
N ARG A 171 -17.41 -0.51 -2.21
CA ARG A 171 -18.23 0.21 -1.24
C ARG A 171 -17.40 1.11 -0.34
N ASP A 172 -16.30 0.59 0.16
CA ASP A 172 -15.34 1.35 0.96
C ASP A 172 -14.82 2.55 0.16
N SER A 173 -14.52 2.35 -1.11
CA SER A 173 -14.10 3.43 -2.02
C SER A 173 -15.16 4.53 -2.14
N LEU A 174 -16.42 4.18 -2.35
CA LEU A 174 -17.51 5.17 -2.42
C LEU A 174 -17.65 5.95 -1.11
N SER A 175 -17.57 5.26 0.01
CA SER A 175 -17.66 5.89 1.33
C SER A 175 -16.47 6.82 1.60
N ALA A 176 -15.25 6.39 1.26
CA ALA A 176 -14.04 7.20 1.37
C ALA A 176 -14.10 8.46 0.47
N ILE A 177 -14.53 8.30 -0.79
CA ILE A 177 -14.70 9.41 -1.73
C ILE A 177 -15.67 10.44 -1.17
N ASN A 178 -16.84 10.02 -0.66
CA ASN A 178 -17.83 10.93 -0.10
C ASN A 178 -17.31 11.63 1.16
N ALA A 179 -16.55 10.94 2.00
CA ALA A 179 -15.91 11.54 3.16
C ALA A 179 -14.88 12.61 2.79
N VAL A 180 -14.04 12.36 1.78
CA VAL A 180 -13.03 13.33 1.31
C VAL A 180 -13.69 14.54 0.65
N LYS A 181 -14.83 14.34 -0.02
CA LYS A 181 -15.61 15.45 -0.61
C LYS A 181 -16.05 16.50 0.40
N PHE A 182 -16.31 16.13 1.65
CA PHE A 182 -16.62 17.13 2.68
C PHE A 182 -15.53 18.17 2.79
N PHE A 183 -14.26 17.77 2.66
CA PHE A 183 -13.10 18.64 2.84
C PHE A 183 -12.68 19.36 1.57
N LEU A 184 -12.76 18.69 0.43
CA LEU A 184 -12.27 19.24 -0.84
C LEU A 184 -13.36 19.97 -1.66
N GLU A 185 -14.66 19.70 -1.40
CA GLU A 185 -15.77 20.30 -2.12
C GLU A 185 -16.85 20.87 -1.15
N PRO A 186 -16.45 21.56 -0.05
CA PRO A 186 -17.43 22.12 0.89
C PRO A 186 -18.21 23.25 0.24
N LYS A 187 -19.47 23.44 0.68
CA LYS A 187 -20.31 24.59 0.30
C LYS A 187 -20.24 25.70 1.34
N SER A 188 -19.83 25.38 2.56
CA SER A 188 -19.75 26.33 3.66
C SER A 188 -18.61 25.97 4.61
N ILE A 189 -17.88 26.98 5.06
CA ILE A 189 -16.69 26.87 5.89
C ILE A 189 -16.79 27.81 7.09
N ALA A 190 -16.53 27.30 8.29
CA ALA A 190 -16.26 28.13 9.47
C ALA A 190 -14.77 28.14 9.78
N VAL A 191 -14.18 29.30 10.06
CA VAL A 191 -12.80 29.45 10.53
C VAL A 191 -12.81 29.87 11.99
N ILE A 192 -12.52 28.92 12.88
CA ILE A 192 -12.54 29.14 14.33
C ILE A 192 -11.14 29.53 14.80
N GLY A 193 -11.01 30.75 15.31
CA GLY A 193 -9.74 31.44 15.54
C GLY A 193 -9.32 32.32 14.36
N ALA A 194 -10.26 32.70 13.50
CA ALA A 194 -10.03 33.70 12.45
C ALA A 194 -9.53 35.01 13.06
N SER A 195 -8.57 35.69 12.42
CA SER A 195 -7.97 36.94 12.91
C SER A 195 -7.83 37.97 11.79
N SER A 196 -7.84 39.24 12.17
CA SER A 196 -7.49 40.33 11.25
C SER A 196 -5.96 40.48 11.09
N ASP A 197 -5.19 39.95 12.04
CA ASP A 197 -3.72 39.92 11.97
C ASP A 197 -3.26 38.77 11.02
N ARG A 198 -2.83 39.17 9.82
CA ARG A 198 -2.31 38.27 8.79
C ARG A 198 -0.98 37.59 9.12
N THR A 199 -0.30 38.05 10.18
CA THR A 199 0.92 37.37 10.67
C THR A 199 0.58 36.13 11.50
N SER A 200 -0.67 36.03 11.97
CA SER A 200 -1.17 34.88 12.69
C SER A 200 -1.65 33.78 11.70
N ILE A 201 -1.57 32.51 12.13
CA ILE A 201 -2.04 31.35 11.32
C ILE A 201 -3.51 31.52 10.94
N GLY A 202 -4.38 31.85 11.90
CA GLY A 202 -5.80 32.06 11.65
C GLY A 202 -6.12 33.23 10.74
N GLY A 203 -5.31 34.29 10.79
CA GLY A 203 -5.44 35.45 9.92
C GLY A 203 -4.98 35.18 8.50
N GLN A 204 -3.86 34.49 8.30
CA GLN A 204 -3.36 34.12 6.99
C GLN A 204 -4.30 33.10 6.31
N LEU A 205 -4.75 32.08 7.04
CA LEU A 205 -5.70 31.07 6.51
C LEU A 205 -7.00 31.73 6.05
N PHE A 206 -7.57 32.63 6.88
CA PHE A 206 -8.79 33.35 6.53
C PHE A 206 -8.58 34.26 5.30
N PHE A 207 -7.47 34.95 5.24
CA PHE A 207 -7.07 35.74 4.07
C PHE A 207 -6.97 34.91 2.79
N ASN A 208 -6.33 33.76 2.85
CA ASN A 208 -6.16 32.87 1.69
C ASN A 208 -7.50 32.37 1.15
N LEU A 209 -8.45 32.06 2.03
CA LEU A 209 -9.83 31.69 1.63
C LEU A 209 -10.57 32.84 0.92
N LEU A 210 -10.42 34.06 1.40
CA LEU A 210 -11.02 35.24 0.76
C LEU A 210 -10.34 35.54 -0.59
N GLU A 211 -9.01 35.53 -0.63
CA GLU A 211 -8.24 35.86 -1.84
C GLU A 211 -8.45 34.82 -2.96
N SER A 212 -8.69 33.54 -2.62
CA SER A 212 -8.94 32.49 -3.61
C SER A 212 -10.32 32.63 -4.30
N ASN A 213 -11.18 33.53 -3.84
CA ASN A 213 -12.58 33.64 -4.25
C ASN A 213 -13.31 32.28 -4.11
N PHE A 214 -13.18 31.67 -2.94
CA PHE A 214 -13.85 30.40 -2.64
C PHE A 214 -15.33 30.45 -3.03
N ASN A 215 -15.80 29.46 -3.77
CA ASN A 215 -17.16 29.40 -4.28
C ASN A 215 -18.13 28.80 -3.25
N GLY A 216 -18.23 29.43 -2.08
CA GLY A 216 -19.09 28.98 -0.97
C GLY A 216 -19.17 30.06 0.12
N GLN A 217 -19.83 29.73 1.21
CA GLN A 217 -19.97 30.61 2.36
C GLN A 217 -18.79 30.49 3.31
N ILE A 218 -18.26 31.61 3.82
CA ILE A 218 -17.17 31.62 4.79
C ILE A 218 -17.65 32.37 6.04
N PHE A 219 -17.51 31.73 7.21
CA PHE A 219 -17.93 32.25 8.50
C PHE A 219 -16.71 32.39 9.43
N PRO A 220 -16.18 33.59 9.69
CA PRO A 220 -15.18 33.80 10.72
C PRO A 220 -15.80 33.65 12.11
N VAL A 221 -15.15 32.88 12.99
CA VAL A 221 -15.55 32.71 14.39
C VAL A 221 -14.44 33.23 15.29
N ASN A 222 -14.76 34.27 16.04
CA ASN A 222 -13.84 34.87 17.03
C ASN A 222 -14.66 35.56 18.15
N PRO A 223 -14.55 35.12 19.42
CA PRO A 223 -15.33 35.69 20.52
C PRO A 223 -14.94 37.12 20.89
N ASN A 224 -13.76 37.58 20.48
CA ASN A 224 -13.17 38.88 20.91
C ASN A 224 -13.33 39.98 19.85
N HIS A 225 -13.72 39.63 18.61
CA HIS A 225 -13.83 40.59 17.51
C HIS A 225 -15.22 40.52 16.84
N GLU A 226 -15.80 41.66 16.60
CA GLU A 226 -17.09 41.72 15.86
C GLU A 226 -16.88 41.59 14.35
N PHE A 227 -15.72 42.02 13.85
CA PHE A 227 -15.34 41.92 12.43
C PHE A 227 -13.92 41.36 12.31
N VAL A 228 -13.72 40.46 11.34
CA VAL A 228 -12.42 39.92 10.95
C VAL A 228 -12.22 40.17 9.46
N GLN A 229 -11.19 40.91 9.10
CA GLN A 229 -10.85 41.28 7.71
C GLN A 229 -12.08 41.84 6.92
N GLY A 230 -12.93 42.62 7.58
CA GLY A 230 -14.10 43.26 7.01
C GLY A 230 -15.37 42.39 7.00
N ILE A 231 -15.31 41.14 7.42
CA ILE A 231 -16.44 40.21 7.51
C ILE A 231 -16.92 40.11 8.96
N ARG A 232 -18.24 40.17 9.18
CA ARG A 232 -18.83 40.01 10.50
C ARG A 232 -18.49 38.65 11.09
N ALA A 233 -17.96 38.63 12.30
CA ALA A 233 -17.55 37.41 13.00
C ALA A 233 -18.64 36.95 13.98
N TYR A 234 -18.71 35.65 14.19
CA TYR A 234 -19.57 35.01 15.17
C TYR A 234 -18.79 34.71 16.43
N LYS A 235 -19.40 34.76 17.62
CA LYS A 235 -18.75 34.46 18.88
C LYS A 235 -18.49 32.97 19.06
N SER A 236 -19.42 32.14 18.59
CA SER A 236 -19.35 30.68 18.57
C SER A 236 -19.89 30.14 17.25
N ILE A 237 -19.47 28.93 16.87
CA ILE A 237 -20.02 28.21 15.71
C ILE A 237 -21.54 27.95 15.88
N ARG A 238 -22.03 27.86 17.13
CA ARG A 238 -23.44 27.70 17.44
C ARG A 238 -24.30 28.91 17.00
N ASP A 239 -23.71 30.09 16.95
CA ASP A 239 -24.39 31.33 16.59
C ASP A 239 -24.62 31.49 15.07
N ILE A 240 -23.99 30.62 14.26
CA ILE A 240 -24.18 30.61 12.81
C ILE A 240 -25.52 29.97 12.49
N GLU A 241 -26.42 30.72 11.88
CA GLU A 241 -27.76 30.21 11.51
C GLU A 241 -27.75 29.22 10.36
N TYR A 242 -26.75 29.28 9.49
CA TYR A 242 -26.61 28.45 8.29
C TYR A 242 -25.90 27.11 8.59
N PRO A 243 -26.14 26.06 7.78
CA PRO A 243 -25.37 24.84 7.84
C PRO A 243 -23.89 25.11 7.58
N VAL A 244 -23.03 24.40 8.30
CA VAL A 244 -21.56 24.45 8.12
C VAL A 244 -21.07 23.06 7.75
N ASP A 245 -20.47 22.91 6.55
CA ASP A 245 -19.93 21.63 6.10
C ASP A 245 -18.61 21.30 6.78
N VAL A 246 -17.68 22.29 6.81
CA VAL A 246 -16.32 22.10 7.37
C VAL A 246 -15.94 23.21 8.33
N ALA A 247 -15.32 22.86 9.44
CA ALA A 247 -14.74 23.81 10.39
C ALA A 247 -13.21 23.68 10.40
N PHE A 248 -12.53 24.81 10.11
CA PHE A 248 -11.09 24.95 10.32
C PHE A 248 -10.84 25.41 11.74
N ILE A 249 -10.07 24.64 12.52
CA ILE A 249 -9.82 24.93 13.94
C ILE A 249 -8.37 25.40 14.10
N VAL A 250 -8.22 26.66 14.54
CA VAL A 250 -6.93 27.36 14.71
C VAL A 250 -6.90 28.03 16.08
N VAL A 251 -7.25 27.29 17.11
CA VAL A 251 -7.26 27.75 18.52
C VAL A 251 -6.39 26.80 19.37
N PRO A 252 -5.94 27.19 20.58
CA PRO A 252 -5.15 26.31 21.45
C PRO A 252 -5.78 24.94 21.64
N ALA A 253 -4.96 23.89 21.78
CA ALA A 253 -5.41 22.48 21.75
C ALA A 253 -6.50 22.15 22.79
N ASP A 254 -6.43 22.73 24.00
CA ASP A 254 -7.47 22.50 25.03
C ASP A 254 -8.82 23.17 24.67
N VAL A 255 -8.78 24.28 23.94
CA VAL A 255 -9.97 24.95 23.41
C VAL A 255 -10.50 24.18 22.20
N ALA A 256 -9.62 23.61 21.38
CA ALA A 256 -10.00 22.84 20.18
C ALA A 256 -10.90 21.64 20.52
N ILE A 257 -10.69 20.98 21.65
CA ILE A 257 -11.54 19.88 22.11
C ILE A 257 -12.98 20.36 22.40
N LYS A 258 -13.14 21.50 23.08
CA LYS A 258 -14.47 22.10 23.36
C LYS A 258 -15.15 22.53 22.08
N VAL A 259 -14.40 23.15 21.19
CA VAL A 259 -14.88 23.59 19.87
C VAL A 259 -15.31 22.38 19.01
N ALA A 260 -14.60 21.27 19.07
CA ALA A 260 -15.00 20.05 18.36
C ALA A 260 -16.37 19.53 18.84
N GLU A 261 -16.66 19.58 20.15
CA GLU A 261 -17.97 19.24 20.69
C GLU A 261 -19.06 20.18 20.16
N GLU A 262 -18.79 21.51 20.16
CA GLU A 262 -19.72 22.51 19.60
C GLU A 262 -19.97 22.32 18.11
N CYS A 263 -18.96 21.94 17.32
CA CYS A 263 -19.08 21.59 15.93
C CYS A 263 -19.98 20.35 15.73
N GLY A 264 -19.82 19.33 16.59
CA GLY A 264 -20.66 18.14 16.56
C GLY A 264 -22.13 18.44 16.84
N GLU A 265 -22.43 19.28 17.85
CA GLU A 265 -23.79 19.73 18.18
C GLU A 265 -24.40 20.55 17.04
N LYS A 266 -23.59 21.33 16.33
CA LYS A 266 -24.01 22.10 15.16
C LYS A 266 -24.28 21.24 13.92
N GLY A 267 -23.79 19.99 13.89
CA GLY A 267 -23.93 19.07 12.76
C GLY A 267 -22.89 19.27 11.65
N VAL A 268 -21.71 19.80 12.00
CA VAL A 268 -20.56 19.91 11.07
C VAL A 268 -20.13 18.51 10.62
N LYS A 269 -19.83 18.35 9.34
CA LYS A 269 -19.45 17.06 8.75
C LYS A 269 -17.96 16.75 8.88
N GLY A 270 -17.12 17.80 8.77
CA GLY A 270 -15.66 17.65 8.77
C GLY A 270 -14.92 18.71 9.56
N LEU A 271 -13.86 18.31 10.25
CA LEU A 271 -12.95 19.19 10.97
C LEU A 271 -11.57 19.19 10.31
N VAL A 272 -11.00 20.34 10.00
CA VAL A 272 -9.60 20.53 9.62
C VAL A 272 -8.90 21.18 10.79
N ILE A 273 -8.09 20.41 11.53
CA ILE A 273 -7.48 20.85 12.76
C ILE A 273 -6.01 21.22 12.51
N ILE A 274 -5.78 22.54 12.35
CA ILE A 274 -4.44 23.10 12.12
C ILE A 274 -3.61 23.02 13.40
N THR A 275 -4.26 23.18 14.54
CA THR A 275 -3.67 23.22 15.88
C THR A 275 -2.80 21.99 16.15
N SER A 276 -1.59 22.24 16.69
CA SER A 276 -0.68 21.27 17.29
C SER A 276 -0.96 21.07 18.78
N GLY A 277 -0.25 20.12 19.43
CA GLY A 277 -0.40 19.81 20.86
C GLY A 277 -1.23 18.55 21.10
N PHE A 278 -1.21 17.63 20.14
CA PHE A 278 -1.85 16.32 20.21
C PHE A 278 -0.79 15.20 20.32
N SER A 279 -0.98 14.06 19.68
CA SER A 279 -0.12 12.88 19.88
C SER A 279 1.39 13.12 19.66
N GLU A 280 1.77 14.13 18.91
CA GLU A 280 3.17 14.51 18.67
C GLU A 280 3.90 15.03 19.92
N ILE A 281 3.17 15.45 20.95
CA ILE A 281 3.78 15.91 22.22
C ILE A 281 3.81 14.83 23.32
N GLY A 282 3.57 13.56 22.97
CA GLY A 282 3.60 12.42 23.90
C GLY A 282 2.27 12.14 24.61
N ASP A 283 2.31 11.57 25.82
CA ASP A 283 1.13 10.97 26.47
C ASP A 283 -0.01 11.93 26.76
N VAL A 284 0.30 13.17 27.12
CA VAL A 284 -0.74 14.20 27.34
C VAL A 284 -1.46 14.50 26.03
N GLY A 285 -0.71 14.64 24.96
CA GLY A 285 -1.25 14.86 23.63
C GLY A 285 -2.04 13.66 23.09
N LYS A 286 -1.60 12.43 23.37
CA LYS A 286 -2.33 11.21 23.00
C LYS A 286 -3.71 11.16 23.64
N LYS A 287 -3.81 11.44 24.94
CA LYS A 287 -5.11 11.50 25.65
C LYS A 287 -6.04 12.54 25.02
N ARG A 288 -5.48 13.69 24.64
CA ARG A 288 -6.22 14.76 23.98
C ARG A 288 -6.72 14.33 22.59
N GLN A 289 -5.88 13.62 21.82
CA GLN A 289 -6.26 13.08 20.51
C GLN A 289 -7.31 11.99 20.62
N GLU A 290 -7.21 11.10 21.61
CA GLU A 290 -8.26 10.10 21.91
C GLU A 290 -9.59 10.74 22.27
N GLN A 291 -9.57 11.85 23.04
CA GLN A 291 -10.78 12.60 23.36
C GLN A 291 -11.42 13.22 22.10
N LEU A 292 -10.60 13.79 21.22
CA LEU A 292 -11.04 14.30 19.92
C LEU A 292 -11.69 13.19 19.08
N SER A 293 -11.04 12.03 19.01
CA SER A 293 -11.53 10.85 18.28
C SER A 293 -12.91 10.42 18.79
N ARG A 294 -13.10 10.37 20.12
CA ARG A 294 -14.40 10.03 20.74
C ARG A 294 -15.49 11.04 20.36
N ILE A 295 -15.19 12.34 20.39
CA ILE A 295 -16.13 13.39 20.00
C ILE A 295 -16.51 13.24 18.52
N CYS A 296 -15.53 13.13 17.65
CA CYS A 296 -15.79 12.99 16.21
C CYS A 296 -16.59 11.74 15.89
N THR A 297 -16.29 10.63 16.52
CA THR A 297 -17.02 9.37 16.39
C THR A 297 -18.45 9.49 16.93
N LYS A 298 -18.65 10.13 18.08
CA LYS A 298 -19.98 10.38 18.67
C LYS A 298 -20.90 11.08 17.68
N TYR A 299 -20.43 12.15 17.05
CA TYR A 299 -21.22 12.95 16.14
C TYR A 299 -21.15 12.52 14.66
N GLY A 300 -20.29 11.54 14.34
CA GLY A 300 -20.08 11.05 12.98
C GLY A 300 -19.29 12.02 12.10
N MET A 301 -18.54 12.95 12.69
CA MET A 301 -17.67 13.89 12.00
C MET A 301 -16.39 13.21 11.51
N ARG A 302 -15.84 13.72 10.39
CA ARG A 302 -14.56 13.30 9.85
C ARG A 302 -13.48 14.32 10.21
N VAL A 303 -12.19 13.90 10.24
CA VAL A 303 -11.08 14.78 10.65
C VAL A 303 -9.91 14.70 9.68
N ILE A 304 -9.40 15.88 9.29
CA ILE A 304 -8.06 16.06 8.72
C ILE A 304 -7.19 16.71 9.79
N GLY A 305 -5.99 16.17 10.03
CA GLY A 305 -5.12 16.57 11.11
C GLY A 305 -5.27 15.65 12.34
N PRO A 306 -5.10 16.15 13.57
CA PRO A 306 -4.58 17.49 13.95
C PRO A 306 -3.13 17.73 13.51
N ASN A 307 -2.59 18.94 13.84
CA ASN A 307 -1.23 19.33 13.50
C ASN A 307 -0.98 19.27 11.98
N CYS A 308 -1.87 19.88 11.20
CA CYS A 308 -1.80 19.88 9.74
C CYS A 308 -1.69 21.31 9.19
N MET A 309 -1.37 21.44 7.91
CA MET A 309 -1.29 22.73 7.22
C MET A 309 -2.66 23.18 6.65
N GLY A 310 -3.54 22.25 6.41
CA GLY A 310 -4.82 22.49 5.78
C GLY A 310 -5.03 21.81 4.45
N VAL A 311 -5.99 22.30 3.67
CA VAL A 311 -6.43 21.70 2.41
C VAL A 311 -6.59 22.74 1.31
N VAL A 312 -6.31 22.36 0.06
CA VAL A 312 -6.47 23.18 -1.15
C VAL A 312 -7.18 22.36 -2.23
N ASN A 313 -8.11 23.01 -2.93
CA ASN A 313 -8.69 22.51 -4.16
C ASN A 313 -8.78 23.66 -5.17
N ASN A 314 -7.96 23.59 -6.22
CA ASN A 314 -7.84 24.64 -7.24
C ASN A 314 -8.83 24.49 -8.39
N SER A 315 -9.81 23.56 -8.27
CA SER A 315 -10.90 23.46 -9.24
C SER A 315 -11.64 24.79 -9.39
N ASP A 316 -11.93 25.19 -10.62
CA ASP A 316 -12.69 26.43 -10.88
C ASP A 316 -14.09 26.40 -10.24
N ARG A 317 -14.61 25.22 -9.97
CA ARG A 317 -15.91 25.02 -9.30
C ARG A 317 -15.85 25.29 -7.80
N VAL A 318 -14.69 25.15 -7.17
CA VAL A 318 -14.52 25.20 -5.70
C VAL A 318 -13.61 26.35 -5.27
N ARG A 319 -12.42 26.45 -5.82
CA ARG A 319 -11.40 27.48 -5.50
C ARG A 319 -11.11 27.59 -4.00
N LEU A 320 -10.91 26.44 -3.36
CA LEU A 320 -10.61 26.34 -1.93
C LEU A 320 -9.12 26.50 -1.67
N ASN A 321 -8.72 27.55 -0.92
CA ASN A 321 -7.36 27.72 -0.43
C ASN A 321 -7.35 27.81 1.12
N GLY A 322 -7.70 26.66 1.75
CA GLY A 322 -7.81 26.53 3.21
C GLY A 322 -6.50 26.11 3.86
N GLN A 323 -5.43 26.88 3.65
CA GLN A 323 -4.09 26.67 4.24
C GLN A 323 -3.48 28.00 4.65
N PHE A 324 -2.41 27.99 5.45
CA PHE A 324 -1.82 29.20 6.01
C PHE A 324 -0.46 29.63 5.42
N SER A 325 0.01 28.99 4.31
CA SER A 325 1.21 29.47 3.63
C SER A 325 0.97 30.82 2.94
N PRO A 326 1.97 31.72 2.90
CA PRO A 326 1.89 32.96 2.13
C PRO A 326 2.02 32.72 0.61
N PHE A 327 2.46 31.51 0.18
CA PHE A 327 2.60 31.19 -1.24
C PHE A 327 1.26 30.73 -1.84
N LYS A 328 0.97 31.22 -3.04
CA LYS A 328 -0.22 30.84 -3.77
C LYS A 328 -0.06 29.46 -4.41
N SER A 329 -1.11 28.66 -4.35
CA SER A 329 -1.19 27.46 -5.16
C SER A 329 -1.70 27.82 -6.55
N ILE A 330 -0.98 27.44 -7.61
CA ILE A 330 -1.43 27.59 -8.99
C ILE A 330 -2.22 26.33 -9.43
N LYS A 331 -3.23 26.52 -10.26
CA LYS A 331 -4.03 25.42 -10.80
C LYS A 331 -3.20 24.54 -11.73
N GLY A 332 -3.35 23.24 -11.60
CA GLY A 332 -2.73 22.19 -12.43
C GLY A 332 -3.41 20.85 -12.25
N ARG A 333 -2.68 19.79 -12.57
CA ARG A 333 -3.21 18.43 -12.66
C ARG A 333 -2.53 17.43 -11.70
N ILE A 334 -1.85 17.95 -10.68
CA ILE A 334 -1.14 17.15 -9.68
C ILE A 334 -1.85 17.26 -8.35
N SER A 335 -2.16 16.14 -7.72
CA SER A 335 -2.63 16.09 -6.33
C SER A 335 -1.50 15.72 -5.39
N PHE A 336 -1.41 16.38 -4.24
CA PHE A 336 -0.34 16.18 -3.28
C PHE A 336 -0.88 15.89 -1.88
N LEU A 337 -0.44 14.80 -1.29
CA LEU A 337 -0.61 14.47 0.12
C LEU A 337 0.69 14.71 0.87
N SER A 338 0.63 15.48 1.96
CA SER A 338 1.76 15.64 2.89
C SER A 338 1.38 15.21 4.32
N GLN A 339 2.22 14.41 4.95
CA GLN A 339 2.13 14.16 6.40
C GLN A 339 2.86 15.23 7.22
N SER A 340 3.73 16.02 6.58
CA SER A 340 4.40 17.16 7.21
C SER A 340 3.72 18.48 6.84
N GLY A 341 3.33 19.27 7.85
CA GLY A 341 2.75 20.58 7.62
C GLY A 341 3.76 21.57 7.02
N ALA A 342 4.94 21.68 7.62
CA ALA A 342 5.97 22.63 7.19
C ALA A 342 6.47 22.36 5.76
N LEU A 343 6.56 21.09 5.36
CA LEU A 343 6.98 20.72 4.00
C LEU A 343 5.97 21.21 2.95
N GLY A 344 4.68 21.32 3.29
CA GLY A 344 3.66 21.88 2.40
C GLY A 344 3.99 23.30 1.93
N ILE A 345 4.59 24.12 2.77
CA ILE A 345 5.01 25.50 2.41
C ILE A 345 6.05 25.46 1.29
N ALA A 346 7.07 24.60 1.42
CA ALA A 346 8.10 24.42 0.41
C ALA A 346 7.51 23.85 -0.90
N VAL A 347 6.54 22.96 -0.81
CA VAL A 347 5.85 22.37 -1.98
C VAL A 347 5.18 23.46 -2.83
N PHE A 348 4.49 24.42 -2.22
CA PHE A 348 3.86 25.50 -2.98
C PHE A 348 4.87 26.41 -3.70
N ASP A 349 6.00 26.71 -3.05
CA ASP A 349 7.08 27.48 -3.68
C ASP A 349 7.70 26.71 -4.85
N ILE A 350 8.04 25.44 -4.66
CA ILE A 350 8.66 24.58 -5.69
C ILE A 350 7.70 24.39 -6.88
N THR A 351 6.45 24.03 -6.62
CA THR A 351 5.47 23.81 -7.69
C THR A 351 5.21 25.07 -8.52
N THR A 352 5.24 26.23 -7.88
CA THR A 352 5.13 27.51 -8.57
C THR A 352 6.35 27.79 -9.45
N ARG A 353 7.55 27.60 -8.92
CA ARG A 353 8.81 27.79 -9.69
C ARG A 353 8.93 26.84 -10.88
N LEU A 354 8.48 25.59 -10.73
CA LEU A 354 8.50 24.58 -11.80
C LEU A 354 7.33 24.74 -12.79
N GLY A 355 6.41 25.70 -12.56
CA GLY A 355 5.18 25.83 -13.33
C GLY A 355 4.31 24.59 -13.27
N LEU A 356 4.42 23.80 -12.18
CA LEU A 356 3.60 22.66 -11.86
C LEU A 356 2.41 23.13 -11.05
N GLY A 357 1.24 23.17 -11.63
CA GLY A 357 0.05 23.49 -10.85
C GLY A 357 -0.46 22.28 -10.08
N LEU A 358 -1.11 22.55 -8.96
CA LEU A 358 -1.80 21.53 -8.17
C LEU A 358 -3.30 21.50 -8.51
N SER A 359 -3.91 20.33 -8.65
CA SER A 359 -5.36 20.17 -8.61
C SER A 359 -5.86 20.30 -7.18
N SER A 360 -5.21 19.59 -6.27
CA SER A 360 -5.50 19.64 -4.83
C SER A 360 -4.28 19.34 -3.97
N PHE A 361 -4.32 19.82 -2.72
CA PHE A 361 -3.32 19.54 -1.70
C PHE A 361 -4.00 19.22 -0.37
N VAL A 362 -3.52 18.19 0.33
CA VAL A 362 -4.01 17.83 1.65
C VAL A 362 -2.85 17.55 2.58
N SER A 363 -2.76 18.32 3.67
CA SER A 363 -1.87 18.01 4.78
C SER A 363 -2.64 17.21 5.83
N VAL A 364 -2.23 15.96 6.10
CA VAL A 364 -2.97 15.09 7.03
C VAL A 364 -2.42 15.10 8.46
N GLY A 365 -1.29 15.75 8.72
CA GLY A 365 -0.71 15.87 10.05
C GLY A 365 -0.58 14.53 10.76
N ASN A 366 -1.11 14.43 11.99
CA ASN A 366 -1.10 13.20 12.80
C ASN A 366 -1.97 12.05 12.24
N LYS A 367 -2.80 12.29 11.22
CA LYS A 367 -3.68 11.30 10.57
C LYS A 367 -4.67 10.62 11.53
N GLU A 368 -5.39 11.40 12.30
CA GLU A 368 -6.38 10.83 13.22
C GLU A 368 -7.45 10.00 12.50
N ASP A 369 -7.93 10.50 11.36
CA ASP A 369 -9.03 9.86 10.64
C ASP A 369 -8.78 9.75 9.13
N ILE A 370 -8.79 10.88 8.39
CA ILE A 370 -8.51 10.87 6.94
C ILE A 370 -7.05 10.54 6.69
N SER A 371 -6.80 9.58 5.83
CA SER A 371 -5.49 9.03 5.54
C SER A 371 -5.19 9.02 4.03
N GLY A 372 -3.96 8.59 3.68
CA GLY A 372 -3.61 8.38 2.28
C GLY A 372 -4.52 7.41 1.56
N ASN A 373 -5.04 6.39 2.25
CA ASN A 373 -5.97 5.43 1.67
C ASN A 373 -7.27 6.08 1.18
N ASP A 374 -7.78 7.07 1.91
CA ASP A 374 -9.01 7.77 1.55
C ASP A 374 -8.77 8.73 0.38
N LEU A 375 -7.66 9.48 0.43
CA LEU A 375 -7.31 10.49 -0.56
C LEU A 375 -6.98 9.91 -1.94
N ILE A 376 -6.16 8.83 -2.00
CA ILE A 376 -5.83 8.24 -3.30
C ILE A 376 -7.06 7.62 -3.98
N GLN A 377 -8.07 7.16 -3.22
CA GLN A 377 -9.34 6.68 -3.76
C GLN A 377 -10.19 7.82 -4.34
N TYR A 378 -10.18 8.99 -3.69
CA TYR A 378 -10.82 10.18 -4.24
C TYR A 378 -10.15 10.61 -5.54
N TRP A 379 -8.82 10.71 -5.57
CA TRP A 379 -8.06 11.13 -6.74
C TRP A 379 -8.08 10.13 -7.90
N GLU A 380 -8.37 8.86 -7.63
CA GLU A 380 -8.54 7.85 -8.68
C GLU A 380 -9.56 8.28 -9.73
N ASN A 381 -10.65 8.87 -9.29
CA ASN A 381 -11.79 9.27 -10.12
C ASN A 381 -11.88 10.79 -10.36
N ASP A 382 -10.96 11.57 -9.81
CA ASP A 382 -10.91 13.01 -10.02
C ASP A 382 -10.34 13.32 -11.41
N GLU A 383 -11.16 13.92 -12.29
CA GLU A 383 -10.78 14.25 -13.66
C GLU A 383 -9.73 15.38 -13.74
N GLU A 384 -9.57 16.17 -12.68
CA GLU A 384 -8.56 17.23 -12.60
C GLU A 384 -7.20 16.73 -12.11
N THR A 385 -7.08 15.46 -11.72
CA THR A 385 -5.84 14.85 -11.24
C THR A 385 -5.28 13.84 -12.23
N ASP A 386 -4.06 14.07 -12.74
CA ASP A 386 -3.33 13.11 -13.58
C ASP A 386 -2.23 12.37 -12.84
N VAL A 387 -1.59 13.04 -11.88
CA VAL A 387 -0.47 12.51 -11.09
C VAL A 387 -0.75 12.69 -9.60
N ILE A 388 -0.43 11.69 -8.81
CA ILE A 388 -0.60 11.71 -7.35
C ILE A 388 0.77 11.68 -6.68
N LEU A 389 1.05 12.67 -5.83
CA LEU A 389 2.28 12.76 -5.04
C LEU A 389 2.00 12.48 -3.57
N LEU A 390 2.87 11.67 -2.96
CA LEU A 390 2.75 11.29 -1.56
C LEU A 390 4.07 11.55 -0.80
N TYR A 391 4.03 12.40 0.20
CA TYR A 391 5.08 12.46 1.22
C TYR A 391 4.62 11.70 2.46
N LEU A 392 5.28 10.58 2.75
CA LEU A 392 4.87 9.62 3.77
C LEU A 392 5.92 9.48 4.88
N GLU A 393 5.49 9.60 6.14
CA GLU A 393 6.27 9.28 7.34
C GLU A 393 5.88 7.91 7.92
N SER A 394 4.61 7.55 7.82
CA SER A 394 4.06 6.29 8.31
C SER A 394 2.85 5.84 7.48
N PHE A 395 2.54 4.55 7.54
CA PHE A 395 1.32 3.99 6.97
C PHE A 395 0.24 3.87 8.05
N GLY A 396 -1.04 4.02 7.66
CA GLY A 396 -2.17 3.67 8.50
C GLY A 396 -2.43 2.16 8.40
N ASN A 397 -3.09 1.74 7.31
CA ASN A 397 -3.29 0.33 6.97
C ASN A 397 -2.54 0.00 5.67
N PRO A 398 -1.31 -0.56 5.75
CA PRO A 398 -0.48 -0.78 4.57
C PRO A 398 -1.03 -1.88 3.65
N VAL A 399 -1.73 -2.87 4.17
CA VAL A 399 -2.36 -3.92 3.37
C VAL A 399 -3.47 -3.34 2.49
N LYS A 400 -4.33 -2.51 3.08
CA LYS A 400 -5.35 -1.76 2.34
C LYS A 400 -4.71 -0.81 1.33
N PHE A 401 -3.65 -0.09 1.74
CA PHE A 401 -2.91 0.83 0.90
C PHE A 401 -2.35 0.14 -0.35
N SER A 402 -1.66 -0.99 -0.18
CA SER A 402 -1.08 -1.77 -1.29
C SER A 402 -2.15 -2.18 -2.31
N ARG A 403 -3.28 -2.72 -1.83
CA ARG A 403 -4.38 -3.17 -2.69
C ARG A 403 -5.00 -2.02 -3.48
N ILE A 404 -5.26 -0.88 -2.83
CA ILE A 404 -5.83 0.31 -3.46
C ILE A 404 -4.83 0.90 -4.45
N ALA A 405 -3.58 1.09 -4.03
CA ALA A 405 -2.53 1.67 -4.85
C ALA A 405 -2.29 0.84 -6.12
N ARG A 406 -2.24 -0.50 -6.02
CA ARG A 406 -2.08 -1.41 -7.16
C ARG A 406 -3.18 -1.22 -8.23
N ARG A 407 -4.41 -0.94 -7.82
CA ARG A 407 -5.52 -0.63 -8.72
C ARG A 407 -5.34 0.74 -9.37
N ILE A 408 -4.99 1.74 -8.57
CA ILE A 408 -4.90 3.13 -9.01
C ILE A 408 -3.72 3.36 -9.94
N THR A 409 -2.57 2.76 -9.65
CA THR A 409 -1.34 2.92 -10.46
C THR A 409 -1.48 2.37 -11.87
N LYS A 410 -2.42 1.47 -12.15
CA LYS A 410 -2.77 1.09 -13.52
C LYS A 410 -3.47 2.22 -14.31
N LYS A 411 -4.07 3.19 -13.61
CA LYS A 411 -4.77 4.33 -14.22
C LYS A 411 -3.91 5.60 -14.17
N LYS A 412 -3.44 5.96 -12.98
CA LYS A 412 -2.70 7.20 -12.69
C LYS A 412 -1.40 6.89 -11.95
N PRO A 413 -0.27 7.53 -12.29
CA PRO A 413 0.97 7.36 -11.53
C PRO A 413 0.84 7.90 -10.11
N ILE A 414 1.38 7.13 -9.16
CA ILE A 414 1.59 7.55 -7.78
C ILE A 414 3.10 7.62 -7.57
N ILE A 415 3.60 8.79 -7.19
CA ILE A 415 5.01 9.02 -6.88
C ILE A 415 5.12 9.26 -5.39
N ALA A 416 6.05 8.60 -4.71
CA ALA A 416 6.15 8.68 -3.26
C ALA A 416 7.58 8.85 -2.75
N VAL A 417 7.74 9.78 -1.81
CA VAL A 417 8.91 9.88 -0.94
C VAL A 417 8.52 9.34 0.44
N LYS A 418 9.27 8.36 0.94
CA LYS A 418 9.12 7.83 2.30
C LYS A 418 10.29 8.27 3.16
N SER A 419 10.01 9.08 4.18
CA SER A 419 11.00 9.49 5.18
C SER A 419 11.23 8.42 6.25
N GLY A 420 12.33 8.55 7.01
CA GLY A 420 12.67 7.60 8.08
C GLY A 420 13.28 6.29 7.59
N ARG A 421 14.02 6.30 6.48
CA ARG A 421 14.67 5.12 5.85
C ARG A 421 15.81 4.54 6.68
N TYR A 422 16.62 5.40 7.27
CA TYR A 422 17.82 5.04 8.03
C TYR A 422 17.60 5.22 9.52
N LYS A 423 18.43 4.56 10.34
CA LYS A 423 18.30 4.56 11.81
C LYS A 423 18.09 5.95 12.44
N ALA A 424 18.79 6.97 11.96
CA ALA A 424 18.67 8.32 12.49
C ALA A 424 17.33 8.98 12.10
N GLY A 425 16.97 8.91 10.82
CA GLY A 425 15.68 9.41 10.33
C GLY A 425 14.50 8.67 10.96
N PHE A 426 14.64 7.35 11.16
CA PHE A 426 13.65 6.53 11.84
C PHE A 426 13.39 7.00 13.28
N ARG A 427 14.44 7.24 14.10
CA ARG A 427 14.29 7.80 15.46
C ARG A 427 13.61 9.17 15.44
N ALA A 428 13.95 10.01 14.45
CA ALA A 428 13.32 11.33 14.27
C ALA A 428 11.82 11.17 13.93
N THR A 429 11.44 10.24 13.06
CA THR A 429 10.04 9.99 12.71
C THR A 429 9.23 9.51 13.91
N GLN A 430 9.77 8.61 14.73
CA GLN A 430 9.12 8.17 15.98
C GLN A 430 8.85 9.33 16.94
N SER A 431 9.82 10.23 17.08
CA SER A 431 9.70 11.42 17.95
C SER A 431 8.69 12.44 17.39
N HIS A 432 8.61 12.55 16.05
CA HIS A 432 7.78 13.54 15.37
C HIS A 432 6.31 13.15 15.24
N THR A 433 6.03 11.88 14.95
CA THR A 433 4.66 11.40 14.66
C THR A 433 4.07 10.52 15.75
N GLY A 434 4.85 10.19 16.81
CA GLY A 434 4.41 9.25 17.84
C GLY A 434 4.22 7.81 17.34
N ALA A 435 4.73 7.48 16.16
CA ALA A 435 4.58 6.16 15.56
C ALA A 435 5.27 5.08 16.41
N LEU A 436 4.49 4.11 16.90
CA LEU A 436 4.95 3.08 17.84
C LEU A 436 5.71 1.93 17.18
N LEU A 437 5.55 1.71 15.87
CA LEU A 437 6.10 0.55 15.17
C LEU A 437 7.05 0.96 14.04
N ALA A 438 8.24 0.37 14.10
CA ALA A 438 9.28 0.48 13.09
C ALA A 438 8.85 -0.25 11.82
N THR A 439 8.83 0.44 10.70
CA THR A 439 8.67 -0.19 9.39
C THR A 439 10.04 -0.35 8.75
N SER A 440 10.41 -1.56 8.38
CA SER A 440 11.65 -1.80 7.62
C SER A 440 11.56 -1.11 6.25
N ASP A 441 12.63 -0.43 5.83
CA ASP A 441 12.72 0.17 4.50
C ASP A 441 12.57 -0.86 3.38
N ILE A 442 13.04 -2.08 3.61
CA ILE A 442 12.90 -3.23 2.71
C ILE A 442 11.42 -3.58 2.51
N THR A 443 10.62 -3.57 3.58
CA THR A 443 9.17 -3.83 3.52
C THR A 443 8.44 -2.77 2.70
N VAL A 444 8.81 -1.50 2.89
CA VAL A 444 8.23 -0.38 2.10
C VAL A 444 8.60 -0.49 0.64
N ASP A 445 9.85 -0.85 0.33
CA ASP A 445 10.29 -1.05 -1.04
C ASP A 445 9.52 -2.17 -1.74
N ALA A 446 9.36 -3.31 -1.07
CA ALA A 446 8.54 -4.42 -1.55
C ALA A 446 7.09 -3.99 -1.83
N LEU A 447 6.47 -3.25 -0.90
CA LEU A 447 5.11 -2.73 -1.08
C LEU A 447 5.01 -1.79 -2.29
N PHE A 448 5.94 -0.86 -2.45
CA PHE A 448 5.90 0.11 -3.56
C PHE A 448 6.09 -0.58 -4.90
N LYS A 449 7.06 -1.49 -5.03
CA LYS A 449 7.27 -2.29 -6.23
C LYS A 449 6.02 -3.07 -6.63
N GLN A 450 5.44 -3.83 -5.68
CA GLN A 450 4.24 -4.64 -5.95
C GLN A 450 2.97 -3.82 -6.20
N SER A 451 2.97 -2.55 -5.84
CA SER A 451 1.84 -1.64 -6.05
C SER A 451 2.04 -0.70 -7.23
N GLY A 452 3.16 -0.78 -7.95
CA GLY A 452 3.49 0.11 -9.06
C GLY A 452 3.66 1.58 -8.66
N ILE A 453 4.01 1.82 -7.39
CA ILE A 453 4.29 3.16 -6.89
C ILE A 453 5.72 3.52 -7.27
N ILE A 454 5.90 4.66 -7.89
CA ILE A 454 7.21 5.21 -8.21
C ILE A 454 7.84 5.72 -6.91
N ARG A 455 8.85 5.00 -6.42
CA ARG A 455 9.61 5.42 -5.26
C ARG A 455 10.71 6.39 -5.69
N THR A 456 10.79 7.54 -5.04
CA THR A 456 11.88 8.50 -5.21
C THR A 456 12.63 8.70 -3.90
N ASP A 457 13.92 9.02 -4.01
CA ASP A 457 14.80 9.17 -2.86
C ASP A 457 14.81 10.58 -2.28
N THR A 458 14.53 11.55 -3.14
CA THR A 458 14.52 12.98 -2.80
C THR A 458 13.23 13.66 -3.28
N LEU A 459 12.96 14.83 -2.77
CA LEU A 459 11.85 15.67 -3.24
C LEU A 459 12.11 16.20 -4.66
N ASP A 460 13.35 16.54 -4.96
CA ASP A 460 13.70 17.01 -6.30
C ASP A 460 13.42 15.93 -7.35
N GLU A 461 13.87 14.69 -7.13
CA GLU A 461 13.53 13.55 -7.99
C GLU A 461 12.01 13.34 -8.11
N MET A 462 11.26 13.48 -6.99
CA MET A 462 9.79 13.36 -7.01
C MET A 462 9.16 14.41 -7.94
N PHE A 463 9.61 15.65 -7.87
CA PHE A 463 9.09 16.71 -8.73
C PHE A 463 9.53 16.56 -10.18
N ASP A 464 10.73 16.10 -10.44
CA ASP A 464 11.24 15.83 -11.79
C ASP A 464 10.41 14.75 -12.49
N VAL A 465 10.14 13.64 -11.80
CA VAL A 465 9.26 12.59 -12.31
C VAL A 465 7.83 13.11 -12.49
N ALA A 466 7.34 13.95 -11.57
CA ALA A 466 6.02 14.55 -11.67
C ALA A 466 5.87 15.49 -12.85
N VAL A 467 6.89 16.35 -13.11
CA VAL A 467 6.93 17.22 -14.30
C VAL A 467 6.83 16.40 -15.58
N LEU A 468 7.58 15.30 -15.65
CA LEU A 468 7.57 14.42 -16.81
C LEU A 468 6.19 13.79 -17.01
N LEU A 469 5.67 13.08 -15.99
CA LEU A 469 4.43 12.30 -16.11
C LEU A 469 3.16 13.15 -16.20
N ALA A 470 3.19 14.39 -15.74
CA ALA A 470 2.07 15.33 -15.89
C ALA A 470 2.00 15.97 -17.29
N ASN A 471 3.07 15.91 -18.10
CA ASN A 471 3.17 16.66 -19.33
C ASN A 471 3.52 15.80 -20.57
N GLN A 472 3.98 14.57 -20.38
CA GLN A 472 4.41 13.68 -21.45
C GLN A 472 3.71 12.32 -21.34
N PRO A 473 3.53 11.59 -22.45
CA PRO A 473 3.03 10.23 -22.41
C PRO A 473 3.98 9.33 -21.62
N VAL A 474 3.41 8.32 -20.95
CA VAL A 474 4.21 7.33 -20.21
C VAL A 474 5.03 6.51 -21.20
N PRO A 475 6.35 6.35 -20.99
CA PRO A 475 7.21 5.57 -21.88
C PRO A 475 6.72 4.12 -22.03
N LYS A 476 6.77 3.58 -23.24
CA LYS A 476 6.36 2.19 -23.52
C LYS A 476 7.53 1.20 -23.49
N GLY A 477 8.75 1.69 -23.49
CA GLY A 477 9.98 0.91 -23.45
C GLY A 477 11.14 1.75 -22.92
N ASN A 478 12.32 1.15 -22.85
CA ASN A 478 13.52 1.76 -22.26
C ASN A 478 14.56 2.26 -23.28
N ARG A 479 14.25 2.26 -24.57
CA ARG A 479 15.19 2.64 -25.64
C ARG A 479 15.12 4.15 -25.86
N VAL A 480 16.26 4.84 -25.68
CA VAL A 480 16.35 6.30 -25.69
C VAL A 480 17.23 6.78 -26.82
N ALA A 481 16.76 7.75 -27.57
CA ALA A 481 17.62 8.55 -28.43
C ALA A 481 18.03 9.85 -27.71
N ILE A 482 19.29 10.24 -27.84
CA ILE A 482 19.84 11.48 -27.30
C ILE A 482 20.21 12.38 -28.45
N LEU A 483 19.61 13.58 -28.52
CA LEU A 483 19.85 14.62 -29.51
C LEU A 483 20.50 15.81 -28.83
N THR A 484 21.72 16.17 -29.22
CA THR A 484 22.47 17.23 -28.56
C THR A 484 23.20 18.13 -29.55
N ASN A 485 23.52 19.37 -29.16
CA ASN A 485 24.47 20.25 -29.86
C ASN A 485 25.85 20.28 -29.19
N ALA A 486 26.09 19.37 -28.21
CA ALA A 486 27.35 19.32 -27.47
C ALA A 486 27.68 17.87 -27.06
N GLY A 487 28.75 17.32 -27.60
CA GLY A 487 29.13 15.92 -27.40
C GLY A 487 29.30 15.52 -25.94
N GLY A 488 29.95 16.38 -25.13
CA GLY A 488 30.16 16.09 -23.69
C GLY A 488 28.87 15.87 -22.91
N ALA A 489 27.85 16.68 -23.15
CA ALA A 489 26.56 16.54 -22.52
C ALA A 489 25.80 15.28 -22.99
N GLY A 490 25.97 14.91 -24.29
CA GLY A 490 25.45 13.65 -24.83
C GLY A 490 26.06 12.42 -24.14
N ILE A 491 27.38 12.44 -23.88
CA ILE A 491 28.07 11.36 -23.14
C ILE A 491 27.52 11.23 -21.72
N LEU A 492 27.40 12.33 -20.98
CA LEU A 492 26.84 12.33 -19.61
C LEU A 492 25.42 11.76 -19.58
N ALA A 493 24.60 12.15 -20.56
CA ALA A 493 23.23 11.61 -20.67
C ALA A 493 23.24 10.11 -20.95
N ALA A 494 24.11 9.62 -21.84
CA ALA A 494 24.20 8.19 -22.14
C ALA A 494 24.63 7.37 -20.94
N ASP A 495 25.70 7.81 -20.24
CA ASP A 495 26.16 7.17 -19.01
C ASP A 495 25.06 7.11 -17.94
N ALA A 496 24.32 8.22 -17.75
CA ALA A 496 23.21 8.27 -16.79
C ALA A 496 22.06 7.36 -17.21
N CYS A 497 21.72 7.30 -18.50
CA CYS A 497 20.69 6.39 -19.01
C CYS A 497 21.04 4.93 -18.71
N GLU A 498 22.24 4.48 -19.06
CA GLU A 498 22.67 3.10 -18.86
C GLU A 498 22.77 2.76 -17.36
N ALA A 499 23.28 3.69 -16.54
CA ALA A 499 23.37 3.50 -15.08
C ALA A 499 22.01 3.28 -14.42
N HIS A 500 20.93 3.78 -15.03
CA HIS A 500 19.56 3.67 -14.54
C HIS A 500 18.67 2.69 -15.33
N GLY A 501 19.28 1.79 -16.15
CA GLY A 501 18.57 0.73 -16.86
C GLY A 501 17.81 1.15 -18.11
N LEU A 502 18.11 2.32 -18.65
CA LEU A 502 17.71 2.72 -19.98
C LEU A 502 18.76 2.22 -20.99
N GLU A 503 18.33 2.01 -22.23
CA GLU A 503 19.21 1.60 -23.33
C GLU A 503 19.38 2.76 -24.31
N VAL A 504 20.60 2.96 -24.77
CA VAL A 504 20.92 3.95 -25.81
C VAL A 504 21.33 3.18 -27.08
N PRO A 505 20.35 2.61 -27.82
CA PRO A 505 20.63 1.73 -28.96
C PRO A 505 21.19 2.49 -30.13
N ASP A 506 21.90 1.80 -31.02
CA ASP A 506 22.25 2.36 -32.34
C ASP A 506 20.96 2.54 -33.16
N LEU A 507 20.89 3.65 -33.92
CA LEU A 507 19.73 3.98 -34.73
C LEU A 507 19.67 3.11 -35.98
N LYS A 508 18.48 2.95 -36.58
CA LYS A 508 18.31 2.33 -37.87
C LYS A 508 19.12 3.07 -38.94
N GLU A 509 19.66 2.34 -39.89
CA GLU A 509 20.46 2.97 -40.98
C GLU A 509 19.61 3.96 -41.79
N SER A 510 18.33 3.69 -42.00
CA SER A 510 17.40 4.63 -42.65
C SER A 510 17.28 5.95 -41.91
N THR A 511 17.22 5.89 -40.56
CA THR A 511 17.17 7.08 -39.70
C THR A 511 18.48 7.89 -39.79
N LYS A 512 19.63 7.19 -39.78
CA LYS A 512 20.94 7.81 -39.92
C LYS A 512 21.07 8.47 -41.29
N GLU A 513 20.58 7.86 -42.37
CA GLU A 513 20.61 8.43 -43.74
C GLU A 513 19.73 9.68 -43.84
N GLU A 514 18.56 9.70 -43.21
CA GLU A 514 17.70 10.89 -43.18
C GLU A 514 18.36 12.02 -42.39
N LEU A 515 19.00 11.73 -41.26
CA LEU A 515 19.73 12.71 -40.46
C LEU A 515 20.94 13.28 -41.20
N ARG A 516 21.70 12.44 -41.91
CA ARG A 516 22.84 12.92 -42.74
C ARG A 516 22.41 13.91 -43.85
N LYS A 517 21.19 13.84 -44.34
CA LYS A 517 20.67 14.75 -45.37
C LYS A 517 20.41 16.17 -44.84
N ILE A 518 20.16 16.30 -43.54
CA ILE A 518 19.76 17.56 -42.94
C ILE A 518 20.84 18.18 -42.03
N LEU A 519 21.71 17.34 -41.47
CA LEU A 519 22.76 17.79 -40.56
C LEU A 519 24.07 18.07 -41.27
N PRO A 520 24.93 18.93 -40.71
CA PRO A 520 26.27 19.18 -41.26
C PRO A 520 27.12 17.89 -41.36
N ASP A 521 28.03 17.80 -42.30
CA ASP A 521 28.91 16.62 -42.49
C ASP A 521 29.75 16.27 -41.26
N ILE A 522 30.06 17.25 -40.41
CA ILE A 522 30.80 17.07 -39.18
C ILE A 522 29.94 16.54 -38.01
N ALA A 523 28.61 16.47 -38.16
CA ALA A 523 27.71 15.98 -37.16
C ALA A 523 27.82 14.46 -37.01
N SER A 524 27.69 13.96 -35.78
CA SER A 524 27.55 12.53 -35.53
C SER A 524 26.07 12.12 -35.58
N VAL A 525 25.73 11.17 -36.46
CA VAL A 525 24.39 10.58 -36.53
C VAL A 525 24.28 9.26 -35.76
N LYS A 526 25.29 8.88 -35.00
CA LYS A 526 25.22 7.79 -34.01
C LYS A 526 24.49 8.29 -32.80
N ASN A 527 23.85 7.39 -32.07
CA ASN A 527 23.23 7.72 -30.79
C ASN A 527 24.29 7.68 -29.64
N PRO A 528 24.58 8.77 -28.97
CA PRO A 528 24.02 10.16 -29.06
C PRO A 528 24.28 10.86 -30.38
N ILE A 529 23.23 11.55 -30.88
CA ILE A 529 23.31 12.36 -32.12
C ILE A 529 23.90 13.72 -31.73
N ASP A 530 25.14 14.00 -32.12
CA ASP A 530 25.78 15.29 -31.89
C ASP A 530 25.68 16.16 -33.14
N MET A 531 24.79 17.13 -33.10
CA MET A 531 24.56 18.08 -34.21
C MET A 531 25.61 19.17 -34.30
N THR A 532 26.52 19.26 -33.34
CA THR A 532 27.55 20.30 -33.12
C THR A 532 27.01 21.68 -32.72
N ALA A 533 27.87 22.50 -32.15
CA ALA A 533 27.50 23.82 -31.61
C ALA A 533 27.04 24.85 -32.68
N GLY A 534 27.33 24.64 -33.96
CA GLY A 534 26.96 25.52 -35.05
C GLY A 534 25.60 25.25 -35.67
N VAL A 535 24.84 24.28 -35.16
CA VAL A 535 23.54 23.89 -35.70
C VAL A 535 22.50 25.01 -35.52
N GLN A 536 21.60 25.18 -36.51
CA GLN A 536 20.49 26.14 -36.41
C GLN A 536 19.29 25.53 -35.68
N ALA A 537 18.44 26.39 -35.10
CA ALA A 537 17.26 25.96 -34.33
C ALA A 537 16.32 25.02 -35.10
N GLU A 538 16.12 25.26 -36.39
CA GLU A 538 15.26 24.41 -37.25
C GLU A 538 15.75 22.95 -37.36
N MET A 539 17.02 22.68 -37.11
CA MET A 539 17.57 21.33 -37.18
C MET A 539 17.02 20.46 -36.01
N TYR A 540 16.70 21.05 -34.84
CA TYR A 540 16.03 20.36 -33.78
C TYR A 540 14.65 19.87 -34.21
N GLU A 541 13.85 20.73 -34.88
CA GLU A 541 12.53 20.35 -35.43
C GLU A 541 12.64 19.17 -36.40
N LYS A 542 13.53 19.30 -37.41
CA LYS A 542 13.71 18.26 -38.44
C LYS A 542 14.24 16.94 -37.85
N SER A 543 15.21 17.00 -36.95
CA SER A 543 15.76 15.81 -36.29
C SER A 543 14.74 15.12 -35.44
N LEU A 544 13.93 15.87 -34.67
CA LEU A 544 12.84 15.32 -33.85
C LEU A 544 11.76 14.68 -34.74
N GLU A 545 11.41 15.24 -35.87
CA GLU A 545 10.47 14.63 -36.81
C GLU A 545 10.97 13.27 -37.31
N ILE A 546 12.26 13.14 -37.64
CA ILE A 546 12.88 11.88 -38.07
C ILE A 546 12.88 10.86 -36.90
N LEU A 547 13.37 11.26 -35.74
CA LEU A 547 13.42 10.40 -34.55
C LEU A 547 12.03 10.00 -34.04
N GLY A 548 11.03 10.86 -34.19
CA GLY A 548 9.66 10.59 -33.84
C GLY A 548 9.06 9.41 -34.61
N ARG A 549 9.54 9.16 -35.85
CA ARG A 549 9.09 8.05 -36.72
C ARG A 549 9.88 6.75 -36.52
N ASP A 550 11.04 6.79 -35.85
CA ASP A 550 11.88 5.61 -35.64
C ASP A 550 11.31 4.70 -34.52
N ASP A 551 10.78 3.53 -34.88
CA ASP A 551 10.21 2.56 -33.93
C ASP A 551 11.25 1.77 -33.12
N SER A 552 12.57 1.97 -33.41
CA SER A 552 13.64 1.38 -32.58
C SER A 552 13.89 2.15 -31.28
N ILE A 553 13.28 3.32 -31.12
CA ILE A 553 13.38 4.15 -29.90
C ILE A 553 12.01 4.42 -29.29
N ASP A 554 11.95 4.56 -27.96
CA ASP A 554 10.72 4.79 -27.21
C ASP A 554 10.62 6.20 -26.65
N SER A 555 11.76 6.83 -26.37
CA SER A 555 11.86 8.17 -25.77
C SER A 555 13.03 8.96 -26.35
N ILE A 556 12.99 10.30 -26.22
CA ILE A 556 14.00 11.20 -26.74
C ILE A 556 14.43 12.19 -25.64
N ILE A 557 15.73 12.30 -25.40
CA ILE A 557 16.34 13.37 -24.60
C ILE A 557 16.92 14.40 -25.54
N VAL A 558 16.47 15.65 -25.47
CA VAL A 558 16.96 16.77 -26.29
C VAL A 558 17.80 17.67 -25.41
N ILE A 559 19.08 17.82 -25.74
CA ILE A 559 20.01 18.62 -24.94
C ILE A 559 20.42 19.87 -25.77
N PHE A 560 20.31 21.01 -25.12
CA PHE A 560 20.76 22.28 -25.64
C PHE A 560 21.71 22.97 -24.65
N ILE A 561 22.94 23.20 -25.12
CA ILE A 561 23.90 24.07 -24.43
C ILE A 561 23.96 25.36 -25.24
N LEU A 562 23.81 26.49 -24.55
CA LEU A 562 23.75 27.81 -25.17
C LEU A 562 25.08 28.20 -25.84
N PRO A 563 25.20 28.20 -27.19
CA PRO A 563 26.32 28.80 -27.87
C PRO A 563 26.06 30.31 -28.07
N VAL A 564 27.09 31.07 -28.41
CA VAL A 564 27.01 32.53 -28.53
C VAL A 564 25.97 33.00 -29.57
N VAL A 565 25.57 32.16 -30.50
CA VAL A 565 24.86 32.56 -31.74
C VAL A 565 23.36 32.16 -31.79
N LEU A 566 22.90 31.26 -30.92
CA LEU A 566 21.51 30.74 -30.94
C LEU A 566 20.66 31.34 -29.79
N ASP A 567 19.43 31.77 -30.13
CA ASP A 567 18.44 32.12 -29.12
C ASP A 567 17.81 30.86 -28.57
N PRO A 568 17.89 30.61 -27.24
CA PRO A 568 17.25 29.50 -26.62
C PRO A 568 15.73 29.39 -26.87
N ASN A 569 15.06 30.52 -27.06
CA ASN A 569 13.64 30.59 -27.35
C ASN A 569 13.30 29.99 -28.72
N ASP A 570 14.16 30.23 -29.73
CA ASP A 570 13.96 29.69 -31.08
C ASP A 570 14.17 28.17 -31.07
N VAL A 571 15.14 27.67 -30.31
CA VAL A 571 15.36 26.24 -30.13
C VAL A 571 14.17 25.61 -29.41
N ALA A 572 13.67 26.21 -28.33
CA ALA A 572 12.50 25.71 -27.61
C ALA A 572 11.26 25.63 -28.51
N LYS A 573 10.99 26.65 -29.31
CA LYS A 573 9.88 26.64 -30.30
C LYS A 573 10.09 25.55 -31.36
N SER A 574 11.31 25.32 -31.80
CA SER A 574 11.65 24.29 -32.79
C SER A 574 11.45 22.90 -32.21
N ILE A 575 11.82 22.67 -30.93
CA ILE A 575 11.54 21.42 -30.21
C ILE A 575 10.03 21.17 -30.17
N LEU A 576 9.23 22.16 -29.79
CA LEU A 576 7.76 22.02 -29.73
C LEU A 576 7.16 21.67 -31.08
N ARG A 577 7.60 22.34 -32.15
CA ARG A 577 7.15 22.05 -33.51
C ARG A 577 7.53 20.63 -33.94
N GLY A 578 8.74 20.18 -33.61
CA GLY A 578 9.19 18.82 -33.89
C GLY A 578 8.33 17.77 -33.16
N VAL A 579 8.03 17.99 -31.88
CA VAL A 579 7.17 17.09 -31.09
C VAL A 579 5.74 17.04 -31.64
N LYS A 580 5.19 18.14 -32.12
CA LYS A 580 3.88 18.19 -32.77
C LYS A 580 3.82 17.30 -34.03
N LYS A 581 4.91 17.12 -34.78
CA LYS A 581 4.95 16.34 -36.04
C LYS A 581 4.63 14.85 -35.84
N PHE A 582 4.90 14.30 -34.69
CA PHE A 582 4.55 12.91 -34.35
C PHE A 582 3.47 12.81 -33.25
N ASN A 583 2.65 13.87 -33.12
CA ASN A 583 1.50 13.90 -32.21
C ASN A 583 1.85 13.53 -30.75
N ASN A 584 3.03 13.88 -30.26
CA ASN A 584 3.52 13.56 -28.93
C ASN A 584 3.35 12.06 -28.59
N SER A 585 3.58 11.18 -29.57
CA SER A 585 3.39 9.71 -29.39
C SER A 585 4.54 9.03 -28.63
N LYS A 586 5.66 9.72 -28.47
CA LYS A 586 6.85 9.32 -27.70
C LYS A 586 7.11 10.31 -26.57
N THR A 587 7.74 9.84 -25.51
CA THR A 587 8.14 10.68 -24.39
C THR A 587 9.35 11.53 -24.80
N VAL A 588 9.22 12.85 -24.68
CA VAL A 588 10.31 13.78 -24.98
C VAL A 588 10.61 14.62 -23.76
N VAL A 589 11.86 14.65 -23.37
CA VAL A 589 12.39 15.51 -22.31
C VAL A 589 13.50 16.41 -22.86
N SER A 590 13.64 17.60 -22.30
CA SER A 590 14.68 18.53 -22.72
C SER A 590 15.62 18.87 -21.56
N VAL A 591 16.84 19.28 -21.93
CA VAL A 591 17.87 19.78 -21.01
C VAL A 591 18.40 21.10 -21.54
N PHE A 592 18.22 22.18 -20.76
CA PHE A 592 18.74 23.50 -21.10
C PHE A 592 19.76 23.93 -20.05
N MET A 593 21.07 23.72 -20.35
CA MET A 593 22.15 23.86 -19.38
C MET A 593 22.58 25.31 -19.21
N ALA A 594 21.91 26.31 -19.27
CA ALA A 594 22.40 27.69 -19.02
C ALA A 594 21.28 28.69 -18.69
N THR A 595 20.04 28.32 -18.69
CA THR A 595 18.92 29.26 -18.55
C THR A 595 17.96 28.83 -17.48
N LYS A 596 17.95 29.57 -16.39
CA LYS A 596 16.88 29.47 -15.39
C LYS A 596 15.54 29.92 -16.04
N GLY A 597 14.51 29.07 -16.06
CA GLY A 597 13.15 29.46 -16.36
C GLY A 597 12.63 29.21 -17.77
N MET A 598 13.20 28.27 -18.55
CA MET A 598 12.73 27.91 -19.89
C MET A 598 11.38 27.14 -19.93
N THR A 599 10.78 26.83 -18.77
CA THR A 599 9.56 26.00 -18.69
C THR A 599 8.33 26.63 -19.34
N GLU A 600 8.21 27.95 -19.40
CA GLU A 600 7.04 28.60 -20.00
C GLU A 600 7.08 28.55 -21.54
N ILE A 601 8.26 28.59 -22.13
CA ILE A 601 8.42 28.61 -23.59
C ILE A 601 8.24 27.22 -24.21
N LEU A 602 8.57 26.16 -23.49
CA LEU A 602 8.36 24.77 -23.90
C LEU A 602 6.91 24.30 -23.72
N ARG A 603 5.95 25.23 -23.80
CA ARG A 603 4.52 24.95 -23.65
C ARG A 603 3.71 25.70 -24.70
N GLU A 604 3.04 24.98 -25.60
CA GLU A 604 2.16 25.55 -26.61
C GLU A 604 1.09 24.52 -27.02
N ASP A 605 -0.14 24.96 -27.25
CA ASP A 605 -1.26 24.16 -27.76
C ASP A 605 -1.49 22.84 -27.05
N GLY A 606 -1.38 22.85 -25.68
CA GLY A 606 -1.58 21.67 -24.86
C GLY A 606 -0.39 20.70 -24.81
N ILE A 607 0.68 20.94 -25.55
CA ILE A 607 1.94 20.19 -25.46
C ILE A 607 2.89 20.95 -24.56
N ARG A 608 3.50 20.23 -23.61
CA ARG A 608 4.58 20.75 -22.78
C ARG A 608 5.74 19.76 -22.78
N VAL A 609 6.93 20.19 -23.13
CA VAL A 609 8.16 19.41 -23.02
C VAL A 609 8.85 19.80 -21.71
N PRO A 610 9.00 18.88 -20.75
CA PRO A 610 9.72 19.17 -19.51
C PRO A 610 11.17 19.53 -19.78
N SER A 611 11.70 20.48 -19.03
CA SER A 611 13.11 20.88 -19.13
C SER A 611 13.81 20.70 -17.79
N PHE A 612 14.97 20.06 -17.84
CA PHE A 612 15.82 19.75 -16.70
C PHE A 612 17.11 20.59 -16.75
N PRO A 613 17.72 20.89 -15.61
CA PRO A 613 18.97 21.65 -15.58
C PRO A 613 20.17 20.83 -16.05
N PHE A 614 20.15 19.49 -15.80
CA PHE A 614 21.24 18.59 -16.14
C PHE A 614 20.76 17.32 -16.84
N PRO A 615 21.61 16.68 -17.67
CA PRO A 615 21.27 15.45 -18.37
C PRO A 615 20.93 14.28 -17.45
N GLU A 616 21.59 14.21 -16.30
CA GLU A 616 21.40 13.17 -15.30
C GLU A 616 19.99 13.22 -14.71
N ASP A 617 19.48 14.41 -14.39
CA ASP A 617 18.13 14.60 -13.86
C ASP A 617 17.07 14.11 -14.85
N ALA A 618 17.25 14.47 -16.14
CA ALA A 618 16.38 14.01 -17.21
C ALA A 618 16.41 12.49 -17.38
N ALA A 619 17.60 11.87 -17.32
CA ALA A 619 17.77 10.43 -17.44
C ALA A 619 17.13 9.68 -16.25
N ILE A 620 17.32 10.17 -15.01
CA ILE A 620 16.72 9.58 -13.80
C ILE A 620 15.19 9.66 -13.87
N ALA A 621 14.65 10.84 -14.17
CA ALA A 621 13.21 11.03 -14.29
C ALA A 621 12.60 10.12 -15.35
N LEU A 622 13.27 10.00 -16.52
CA LEU A 622 12.85 9.13 -17.60
C LEU A 622 12.93 7.65 -17.23
N ALA A 623 13.97 7.23 -16.52
CA ALA A 623 14.11 5.86 -16.03
C ALA A 623 12.97 5.47 -15.09
N ARG A 624 12.65 6.32 -14.12
CA ARG A 624 11.51 6.10 -13.20
C ARG A 624 10.16 6.05 -13.94
N ALA A 625 9.96 6.92 -14.90
CA ALA A 625 8.77 6.91 -15.74
C ALA A 625 8.68 5.63 -16.60
N THR A 626 9.83 5.12 -17.08
CA THR A 626 9.93 3.88 -17.85
C THR A 626 9.61 2.66 -16.99
N GLU A 627 10.12 2.58 -15.77
CA GLU A 627 9.76 1.53 -14.80
C GLU A 627 8.24 1.51 -14.55
N TYR A 628 7.66 2.69 -14.35
CA TYR A 628 6.20 2.81 -14.23
C TYR A 628 5.49 2.39 -15.52
N GLY A 629 6.03 2.69 -16.70
CA GLY A 629 5.50 2.25 -17.98
C GLY A 629 5.45 0.72 -18.10
N LYS A 630 6.52 0.03 -17.73
CA LYS A 630 6.54 -1.43 -17.63
C LYS A 630 5.42 -1.97 -16.73
N TRP A 631 5.25 -1.39 -15.56
CA TRP A 631 4.15 -1.73 -14.64
C TRP A 631 2.78 -1.45 -15.26
N LYS A 632 2.56 -0.25 -15.78
CA LYS A 632 1.26 0.20 -16.30
C LYS A 632 0.76 -0.67 -17.45
N TYR A 633 1.65 -1.05 -18.35
CA TYR A 633 1.32 -1.80 -19.57
C TYR A 633 1.45 -3.31 -19.38
N SER A 634 1.93 -3.82 -18.24
CA SER A 634 1.94 -5.25 -17.99
C SER A 634 0.51 -5.81 -17.95
N PRO A 635 0.29 -7.03 -18.50
CA PRO A 635 -1.03 -7.67 -18.52
C PRO A 635 -1.55 -7.89 -17.09
N PRO A 636 -2.87 -8.08 -16.92
CA PRO A 636 -3.42 -8.49 -15.64
C PRO A 636 -2.84 -9.84 -15.23
N LYS A 637 -2.43 -9.97 -13.98
CA LYS A 637 -1.90 -11.24 -13.46
C LYS A 637 -2.96 -12.32 -13.45
N GLU A 638 -2.62 -13.50 -13.96
CA GLU A 638 -3.51 -14.67 -13.97
C GLU A 638 -3.63 -15.26 -12.56
N ILE A 639 -4.86 -15.37 -12.07
CA ILE A 639 -5.15 -16.09 -10.83
C ILE A 639 -5.19 -17.57 -11.17
N ARG A 640 -4.07 -18.27 -11.03
CA ARG A 640 -4.07 -19.75 -11.15
C ARG A 640 -4.93 -20.35 -10.04
N LYS A 641 -5.81 -21.31 -10.39
CA LYS A 641 -6.52 -22.15 -9.42
C LYS A 641 -5.48 -22.88 -8.57
N ARG A 642 -5.49 -22.63 -7.27
CA ARG A 642 -4.59 -23.28 -6.31
C ARG A 642 -5.18 -24.64 -5.94
N GLU A 643 -4.33 -25.67 -5.91
CA GLU A 643 -4.70 -26.98 -5.38
C GLU A 643 -5.05 -26.87 -3.88
N SER A 644 -6.03 -27.66 -3.42
CA SER A 644 -6.36 -27.71 -2.00
C SER A 644 -5.23 -28.36 -1.21
N VAL A 645 -4.85 -27.77 -0.10
CA VAL A 645 -3.88 -28.33 0.85
C VAL A 645 -4.60 -28.77 2.13
N ASP A 646 -4.01 -29.72 2.86
CA ASP A 646 -4.52 -30.17 4.15
C ASP A 646 -4.21 -29.15 5.26
N LEU A 647 -4.99 -28.06 5.24
CA LEU A 647 -4.84 -26.95 6.18
C LEU A 647 -5.08 -27.36 7.63
N GLU A 648 -5.99 -28.33 7.87
CA GLU A 648 -6.31 -28.81 9.21
C GLU A 648 -5.10 -29.50 9.84
N LYS A 649 -4.38 -30.32 9.08
CA LYS A 649 -3.17 -30.99 9.54
C LYS A 649 -2.06 -29.97 9.86
N VAL A 650 -1.87 -28.94 9.01
CA VAL A 650 -0.89 -27.89 9.28
C VAL A 650 -1.23 -27.14 10.57
N LYS A 651 -2.48 -26.70 10.73
CA LYS A 651 -2.95 -26.02 11.94
C LYS A 651 -2.80 -26.89 13.19
N ALA A 652 -3.06 -28.19 13.08
CA ALA A 652 -2.89 -29.12 14.20
C ALA A 652 -1.42 -29.17 14.68
N ILE A 653 -0.46 -29.23 13.74
CA ILE A 653 0.98 -29.24 14.04
C ILE A 653 1.39 -27.92 14.73
N ILE A 654 1.04 -26.77 14.14
CA ILE A 654 1.36 -25.45 14.68
C ILE A 654 0.76 -25.28 16.08
N SER A 655 -0.53 -25.57 16.23
CA SER A 655 -1.23 -25.44 17.52
C SER A 655 -0.70 -26.42 18.57
N GLY A 656 -0.22 -27.60 18.15
CA GLY A 656 0.45 -28.57 19.02
C GLY A 656 1.74 -27.98 19.61
N ALA A 657 2.64 -27.47 18.75
CA ALA A 657 3.89 -26.85 19.17
C ALA A 657 3.65 -25.66 20.12
N MET A 658 2.67 -24.80 19.78
CA MET A 658 2.34 -23.63 20.62
C MET A 658 1.77 -24.02 21.99
N ARG A 659 0.94 -25.10 22.07
CA ARG A 659 0.44 -25.62 23.37
C ARG A 659 1.56 -26.17 24.23
N ASP A 660 2.58 -26.78 23.59
CA ASP A 660 3.77 -27.30 24.28
C ASP A 660 4.76 -26.17 24.70
N GLY A 661 4.45 -24.91 24.41
CA GLY A 661 5.30 -23.75 24.68
C GLY A 661 6.53 -23.68 23.77
N ARG A 662 6.53 -24.38 22.64
CA ARG A 662 7.65 -24.39 21.68
C ARG A 662 7.45 -23.31 20.63
N GLU A 663 8.46 -22.47 20.43
CA GLU A 663 8.49 -21.48 19.34
C GLU A 663 8.99 -22.07 18.02
N TRP A 664 9.81 -23.12 18.09
CA TRP A 664 10.41 -23.77 16.93
C TRP A 664 9.77 -25.13 16.71
N LEU A 665 9.39 -25.38 15.45
CA LEU A 665 8.95 -26.70 15.04
C LEU A 665 10.13 -27.66 14.96
N THR A 666 9.86 -28.95 15.22
CA THR A 666 10.85 -30.01 15.00
C THR A 666 11.09 -30.19 13.50
N TYR A 667 12.19 -30.89 13.16
CA TYR A 667 12.53 -31.15 11.78
C TYR A 667 11.42 -31.93 11.03
N ASP A 668 10.83 -32.95 11.67
CA ASP A 668 9.77 -33.77 11.09
C ASP A 668 8.47 -32.97 10.89
N GLU A 669 8.11 -32.08 11.84
CA GLU A 669 6.99 -31.15 11.73
C GLU A 669 7.17 -30.19 10.55
N CYS A 670 8.38 -29.61 10.42
CA CYS A 670 8.75 -28.75 9.29
C CYS A 670 8.63 -29.51 7.96
N SER A 671 9.25 -30.70 7.87
CA SER A 671 9.23 -31.52 6.65
C SER A 671 7.80 -31.88 6.23
N THR A 672 6.95 -32.20 7.21
CA THR A 672 5.53 -32.51 6.96
C THR A 672 4.80 -31.31 6.38
N ILE A 673 4.97 -30.12 6.96
CA ILE A 673 4.33 -28.88 6.49
C ILE A 673 4.83 -28.53 5.08
N LEU A 674 6.15 -28.56 4.85
CA LEU A 674 6.75 -28.28 3.55
C LEU A 674 6.22 -29.24 2.47
N GLY A 675 6.07 -30.54 2.80
CA GLY A 675 5.50 -31.52 1.89
C GLY A 675 4.05 -31.26 1.53
N ILE A 676 3.21 -30.80 2.50
CA ILE A 676 1.80 -30.43 2.25
C ILE A 676 1.72 -29.25 1.27
N TYR A 677 2.67 -28.35 1.30
CA TYR A 677 2.74 -27.19 0.39
C TYR A 677 3.57 -27.44 -0.87
N ASN A 678 3.90 -28.69 -1.20
CA ASN A 678 4.70 -29.06 -2.37
C ASN A 678 6.07 -28.34 -2.44
N ILE A 679 6.68 -28.10 -1.28
CA ILE A 679 8.06 -27.57 -1.21
C ILE A 679 8.99 -28.78 -1.14
N PRO A 680 9.82 -29.02 -2.17
CA PRO A 680 10.64 -30.22 -2.23
C PRO A 680 11.74 -30.21 -1.17
N THR A 681 11.80 -31.26 -0.35
CA THR A 681 12.86 -31.49 0.64
C THR A 681 13.69 -32.72 0.27
N VAL A 682 14.87 -32.82 0.86
CA VAL A 682 15.69 -34.01 0.72
C VAL A 682 15.11 -35.18 1.52
N LYS A 683 15.31 -36.41 1.07
CA LYS A 683 14.95 -37.62 1.82
C LYS A 683 15.71 -37.64 3.16
N THR A 684 15.00 -37.82 4.26
CA THR A 684 15.57 -37.70 5.62
C THR A 684 15.14 -38.81 6.54
N ALA A 685 15.97 -39.09 7.54
CA ALA A 685 15.65 -39.97 8.66
C ALA A 685 16.09 -39.28 9.96
N THR A 686 15.16 -39.08 10.89
CA THR A 686 15.42 -38.48 12.20
C THR A 686 15.55 -39.57 13.27
N PHE A 687 16.55 -39.48 14.14
CA PHE A 687 16.81 -40.47 15.19
C PHE A 687 17.44 -39.82 16.43
N ARG A 688 17.25 -40.44 17.60
CA ARG A 688 17.83 -40.00 18.86
C ARG A 688 19.01 -40.88 19.31
N ASP A 689 18.95 -42.15 18.99
CA ASP A 689 20.01 -43.13 19.25
C ASP A 689 20.70 -43.48 17.93
N PRO A 690 22.06 -43.43 17.85
CA PRO A 690 22.81 -43.86 16.69
C PRO A 690 22.48 -45.28 16.17
N LYS A 691 21.99 -46.17 17.02
CA LYS A 691 21.54 -47.52 16.63
C LYS A 691 20.30 -47.47 15.73
N GLU A 692 19.45 -46.46 15.91
CA GLU A 692 18.26 -46.27 15.02
C GLU A 692 18.65 -45.80 13.62
N ALA A 693 19.84 -45.19 13.47
CA ALA A 693 20.31 -44.67 12.19
C ALA A 693 20.34 -45.75 11.11
N GLU A 694 20.90 -46.94 11.44
CA GLU A 694 20.98 -48.07 10.50
C GLU A 694 19.58 -48.56 10.10
N LEU A 695 18.66 -48.65 11.06
CA LEU A 695 17.30 -49.15 10.79
C LEU A 695 16.52 -48.13 9.92
N LYS A 696 16.62 -46.83 10.22
CA LYS A 696 15.89 -45.81 9.50
C LYS A 696 16.43 -45.44 8.14
N THR A 697 17.73 -45.76 7.91
CA THR A 697 18.39 -45.63 6.59
C THR A 697 18.51 -46.95 5.84
N ALA A 698 17.90 -48.02 6.34
CA ALA A 698 17.88 -49.32 5.65
C ALA A 698 17.30 -49.17 4.22
N GLY A 699 18.07 -49.68 3.26
CA GLY A 699 17.72 -49.57 1.83
C GLY A 699 18.14 -48.26 1.15
N TRP A 700 18.74 -47.28 1.89
CA TRP A 700 19.40 -46.15 1.25
C TRP A 700 20.72 -46.57 0.60
N GLN A 701 21.07 -45.91 -0.48
CA GLN A 701 22.33 -46.17 -1.19
C GLN A 701 23.24 -44.94 -1.20
N GLY A 702 24.56 -45.16 -1.31
CA GLY A 702 25.50 -44.08 -1.48
C GLY A 702 25.92 -43.40 -0.16
N LYS A 703 25.92 -42.07 -0.17
CA LYS A 703 26.40 -41.24 0.95
C LYS A 703 25.28 -40.37 1.48
N VAL A 704 25.35 -39.98 2.75
CA VAL A 704 24.42 -39.10 3.44
C VAL A 704 25.15 -37.92 4.09
N ALA A 705 24.42 -36.86 4.35
CA ALA A 705 24.82 -35.84 5.29
C ALA A 705 24.23 -36.15 6.66
N LEU A 706 25.08 -36.13 7.69
CA LEU A 706 24.68 -36.36 9.07
C LEU A 706 24.68 -35.01 9.80
N LYS A 707 23.56 -34.67 10.48
CA LYS A 707 23.39 -33.41 11.19
C LYS A 707 22.92 -33.65 12.60
N ALA A 708 23.42 -32.88 13.59
CA ALA A 708 22.91 -32.89 14.96
C ALA A 708 22.14 -31.59 15.28
N TYR A 709 21.08 -31.74 16.05
CA TYR A 709 20.20 -30.66 16.45
C TYR A 709 20.09 -30.57 17.99
N GLY A 710 20.10 -29.37 18.54
CA GLY A 710 19.97 -29.09 19.97
C GLY A 710 19.87 -27.60 20.27
N PRO A 711 19.48 -27.18 21.48
CA PRO A 711 19.14 -25.80 21.82
C PRO A 711 20.27 -24.78 21.61
N LYS A 712 21.54 -25.22 21.70
CA LYS A 712 22.72 -24.36 21.53
C LYS A 712 23.49 -24.63 20.23
N ILE A 713 22.92 -25.42 19.32
CA ILE A 713 23.55 -25.79 18.02
C ILE A 713 22.90 -24.91 16.95
N VAL A 714 23.39 -23.68 16.80
CA VAL A 714 22.84 -22.69 15.83
C VAL A 714 23.61 -22.77 14.51
N HIS A 715 24.93 -22.62 14.54
CA HIS A 715 25.82 -22.76 13.38
C HIS A 715 26.45 -24.15 13.37
N LYS A 716 25.75 -25.10 12.78
CA LYS A 716 26.07 -26.53 12.82
C LYS A 716 27.48 -26.84 12.35
N SER A 717 27.94 -26.19 11.27
CA SER A 717 29.27 -26.40 10.69
C SER A 717 30.40 -25.97 11.62
N ASP A 718 30.23 -24.87 12.35
CA ASP A 718 31.28 -24.29 13.22
C ASP A 718 31.53 -25.16 14.46
N VAL A 719 30.51 -25.85 14.91
CA VAL A 719 30.59 -26.74 16.08
C VAL A 719 30.72 -28.21 15.71
N GLY A 720 30.99 -28.53 14.44
CA GLY A 720 31.13 -29.92 13.99
C GLY A 720 29.88 -30.77 14.16
N ALA A 721 28.70 -30.12 14.05
CA ALA A 721 27.40 -30.77 14.09
C ALA A 721 26.88 -31.15 12.70
N VAL A 722 27.73 -31.08 11.68
CA VAL A 722 27.45 -31.52 10.31
C VAL A 722 28.66 -32.32 9.81
N GLU A 723 28.39 -33.51 9.25
CA GLU A 723 29.35 -34.33 8.53
C GLU A 723 28.76 -34.69 7.17
N LEU A 724 29.47 -34.35 6.10
CA LEU A 724 29.02 -34.61 4.72
C LEU A 724 29.71 -35.87 4.16
N ASN A 725 29.07 -36.47 3.17
CA ASN A 725 29.59 -37.62 2.46
C ASN A 725 29.80 -38.87 3.32
N VAL A 726 29.04 -39.03 4.41
CA VAL A 726 29.11 -40.24 5.27
C VAL A 726 28.54 -41.42 4.49
N PRO A 727 29.31 -42.52 4.26
CA PRO A 727 28.77 -43.73 3.66
C PRO A 727 27.63 -44.29 4.54
N VAL A 728 26.50 -44.70 3.93
CA VAL A 728 25.36 -45.24 4.69
C VAL A 728 25.77 -46.41 5.58
N SER A 729 26.72 -47.25 5.12
CA SER A 729 27.28 -48.36 5.89
C SER A 729 28.04 -47.95 7.16
N LYS A 730 28.44 -46.68 7.29
CA LYS A 730 29.17 -46.12 8.45
C LYS A 730 28.37 -45.14 9.25
N ILE A 731 27.09 -45.03 8.98
CA ILE A 731 26.25 -43.98 9.55
C ILE A 731 26.18 -44.02 11.08
N LYS A 732 26.11 -45.22 11.64
CA LYS A 732 26.09 -45.45 13.09
C LYS A 732 27.38 -44.97 13.75
N ASP A 733 28.54 -45.39 13.21
CA ASP A 733 29.86 -45.05 13.78
C ASP A 733 30.11 -43.55 13.71
N SER A 734 29.75 -42.90 12.59
CA SER A 734 29.82 -41.43 12.44
C SER A 734 28.85 -40.72 13.40
N ALA A 735 27.62 -41.24 13.60
CA ALA A 735 26.66 -40.67 14.53
C ALA A 735 27.15 -40.79 15.99
N ASP A 736 27.72 -41.93 16.39
CA ASP A 736 28.29 -42.13 17.70
C ASP A 736 29.47 -41.16 17.96
N ALA A 737 30.38 -41.03 16.96
CA ALA A 737 31.53 -40.12 17.03
C ALA A 737 31.08 -38.64 17.15
N MET A 738 30.11 -38.22 16.32
CA MET A 738 29.57 -36.86 16.34
C MET A 738 28.89 -36.56 17.69
N LEU A 739 28.05 -37.47 18.17
CA LEU A 739 27.31 -37.30 19.43
C LEU A 739 28.27 -37.20 20.62
N SER A 740 29.30 -38.08 20.67
CA SER A 740 30.35 -38.08 21.69
C SER A 740 31.18 -36.80 21.65
N GLY A 741 31.56 -36.36 20.46
CA GLY A 741 32.33 -35.12 20.26
C GLY A 741 31.56 -33.85 20.64
N LEU A 742 30.27 -33.78 20.35
CA LEU A 742 29.44 -32.66 20.77
C LEU A 742 29.20 -32.64 22.28
N ARG A 743 28.94 -33.81 22.88
CA ARG A 743 28.72 -33.92 24.34
C ARG A 743 30.00 -33.58 25.13
N SER A 744 31.16 -33.99 24.68
CA SER A 744 32.46 -33.66 25.32
C SER A 744 32.73 -32.15 25.34
N ARG A 745 32.15 -31.39 24.39
CA ARG A 745 32.24 -29.94 24.32
C ARG A 745 31.07 -29.22 25.01
N GLY A 746 30.20 -29.95 25.71
CA GLY A 746 29.09 -29.38 26.50
C GLY A 746 27.84 -29.05 25.69
N PHE A 747 27.73 -29.54 24.45
CA PHE A 747 26.49 -29.34 23.67
C PHE A 747 25.46 -30.42 23.99
N GLN A 748 24.23 -30.01 24.23
CA GLN A 748 23.11 -30.91 24.30
C GLN A 748 22.61 -31.21 22.89
N VAL A 749 22.48 -32.50 22.55
CA VAL A 749 21.90 -32.96 21.29
C VAL A 749 20.57 -33.61 21.57
N ASP A 750 19.50 -33.09 20.98
CA ASP A 750 18.14 -33.58 21.17
C ASP A 750 17.81 -34.72 20.18
N TYR A 751 18.29 -34.57 18.94
CA TYR A 751 18.16 -35.58 17.89
C TYR A 751 19.20 -35.35 16.78
N MET A 752 19.33 -36.34 15.93
CA MET A 752 20.18 -36.34 14.75
C MET A 752 19.37 -36.62 13.49
N VAL A 753 19.86 -36.15 12.36
CA VAL A 753 19.17 -36.29 11.05
C VAL A 753 20.18 -36.79 10.04
N ALA A 754 19.86 -37.89 9.38
CA ALA A 754 20.53 -38.35 8.17
C ALA A 754 19.76 -37.84 6.94
N GLN A 755 20.47 -37.29 5.98
CA GLN A 755 19.90 -36.76 4.74
C GLN A 755 20.62 -37.36 3.54
N GLU A 756 19.84 -37.72 2.51
CA GLU A 756 20.41 -38.10 1.22
C GLU A 756 21.24 -36.95 0.65
N MET A 757 22.42 -37.25 0.11
CA MET A 757 23.24 -36.22 -0.55
C MET A 757 22.57 -35.75 -1.83
N VAL A 758 22.45 -34.41 -1.98
CA VAL A 758 21.93 -33.77 -3.19
C VAL A 758 23.06 -33.63 -4.21
N PRO A 759 22.84 -33.87 -5.49
CA PRO A 759 23.80 -33.55 -6.54
C PRO A 759 24.22 -32.08 -6.49
N GLU A 760 25.35 -31.78 -7.09
CA GLU A 760 25.85 -30.41 -7.19
C GLU A 760 24.86 -29.51 -7.92
N GLY A 761 24.57 -28.35 -7.36
CA GLY A 761 23.64 -27.37 -7.88
C GLY A 761 23.93 -25.97 -7.33
N ILE A 762 23.14 -25.00 -7.70
CA ILE A 762 23.27 -23.62 -7.24
C ILE A 762 22.56 -23.49 -5.90
N GLU A 763 23.28 -22.99 -4.89
CA GLU A 763 22.71 -22.73 -3.57
C GLU A 763 21.91 -21.42 -3.59
N MET A 764 20.61 -21.51 -3.35
CA MET A 764 19.71 -20.37 -3.19
C MET A 764 19.09 -20.37 -1.79
N ILE A 765 18.52 -19.26 -1.38
CA ILE A 765 17.71 -19.14 -0.16
C ILE A 765 16.27 -18.83 -0.51
N ALA A 766 15.36 -19.42 0.25
CA ALA A 766 13.95 -19.03 0.22
C ALA A 766 13.45 -18.92 1.66
N GLY A 767 12.90 -17.79 2.03
CA GLY A 767 12.50 -17.58 3.41
C GLY A 767 11.33 -16.63 3.55
N SER A 768 10.88 -16.47 4.80
CA SER A 768 9.85 -15.50 5.16
C SER A 768 10.07 -14.97 6.56
N SER A 769 9.74 -13.70 6.76
CA SER A 769 9.61 -13.07 8.07
C SER A 769 8.29 -12.32 8.16
N SER A 770 7.62 -12.39 9.29
CA SER A 770 6.33 -11.70 9.50
C SER A 770 6.55 -10.29 10.04
N ASP A 771 6.08 -9.28 9.29
CA ASP A 771 6.00 -7.90 9.75
C ASP A 771 4.65 -7.68 10.43
N PRO A 772 4.59 -7.10 11.65
CA PRO A 772 3.33 -6.93 12.39
C PRO A 772 2.28 -6.05 11.68
N LEU A 773 2.71 -5.13 10.82
CA LEU A 773 1.84 -4.18 10.10
C LEU A 773 1.53 -4.61 8.67
N PHE A 774 2.53 -5.16 7.98
CA PHE A 774 2.47 -5.46 6.55
C PHE A 774 2.14 -6.91 6.25
N GLY A 775 2.31 -7.79 7.23
CA GLY A 775 2.18 -9.22 7.04
C GLY A 775 3.48 -9.92 6.66
N PRO A 776 3.40 -11.17 6.18
CA PRO A 776 4.58 -11.94 5.85
C PRO A 776 5.29 -11.41 4.60
N LEU A 777 6.62 -11.31 4.70
CA LEU A 777 7.56 -11.00 3.63
C LEU A 777 8.18 -12.28 3.12
N VAL A 778 8.23 -12.48 1.81
CA VAL A 778 8.99 -13.54 1.17
C VAL A 778 10.34 -13.00 0.73
N VAL A 779 11.37 -13.76 1.00
CA VAL A 779 12.76 -13.44 0.65
C VAL A 779 13.28 -14.54 -0.26
N GLY A 780 13.85 -14.17 -1.39
CA GLY A 780 14.57 -15.06 -2.30
C GLY A 780 15.94 -14.48 -2.63
N GLY A 781 16.93 -15.29 -2.80
CA GLY A 781 18.27 -14.79 -3.09
C GLY A 781 19.33 -15.88 -3.25
N MET A 782 20.57 -15.45 -3.46
CA MET A 782 21.72 -16.33 -3.51
C MET A 782 21.97 -16.96 -2.14
N GLY A 783 22.26 -18.24 -2.09
CA GLY A 783 22.58 -19.01 -0.89
C GLY A 783 24.08 -19.16 -0.61
N GLY A 784 24.42 -19.99 0.36
CA GLY A 784 25.80 -20.36 0.70
C GLY A 784 26.54 -19.34 1.57
N LYS A 785 27.83 -19.54 1.75
CA LYS A 785 28.70 -18.77 2.68
C LYS A 785 28.84 -17.28 2.33
N LEU A 786 28.50 -16.88 1.10
CA LEU A 786 28.66 -15.51 0.63
C LEU A 786 27.41 -14.65 0.82
N VAL A 787 26.28 -15.22 1.22
CA VAL A 787 24.99 -14.50 1.41
C VAL A 787 25.11 -13.34 2.37
N GLU A 788 25.74 -13.56 3.52
CA GLU A 788 25.90 -12.53 4.55
C GLU A 788 26.78 -11.37 4.07
N LEU A 789 27.71 -11.65 3.17
CA LEU A 789 28.62 -10.65 2.62
C LEU A 789 27.99 -9.87 1.46
N LEU A 790 27.38 -10.56 0.51
CA LEU A 790 26.84 -9.96 -0.72
C LEU A 790 25.46 -9.36 -0.54
N LYS A 791 24.66 -9.89 0.39
CA LYS A 791 23.26 -9.49 0.64
C LYS A 791 22.43 -9.40 -0.66
N ASP A 792 22.68 -10.33 -1.58
CA ASP A 792 22.01 -10.39 -2.87
C ASP A 792 20.67 -11.12 -2.72
N VAL A 793 19.70 -10.36 -2.27
CA VAL A 793 18.35 -10.85 -1.98
C VAL A 793 17.31 -9.89 -2.52
N SER A 794 16.17 -10.43 -2.96
CA SER A 794 14.98 -9.69 -3.30
C SER A 794 13.83 -10.07 -2.37
N THR A 795 12.92 -9.15 -2.12
CA THR A 795 11.81 -9.33 -1.18
C THR A 795 10.49 -8.89 -1.77
N ARG A 796 9.41 -9.60 -1.39
CA ARG A 796 8.03 -9.25 -1.73
C ARG A 796 7.11 -9.50 -0.53
N LEU A 797 6.02 -8.77 -0.45
CA LEU A 797 4.92 -9.08 0.47
C LEU A 797 4.16 -10.31 -0.04
N ALA A 798 3.84 -11.25 0.85
CA ALA A 798 3.02 -12.40 0.51
C ALA A 798 1.51 -12.01 0.45
N PRO A 799 0.72 -12.64 -0.42
CA PRO A 799 1.08 -13.68 -1.37
C PRO A 799 1.70 -13.18 -2.68
N ILE A 800 2.67 -13.93 -3.23
CA ILE A 800 3.27 -13.67 -4.54
C ILE A 800 2.78 -14.68 -5.58
N ASP A 801 2.93 -14.32 -6.86
CA ASP A 801 2.68 -15.19 -8.00
C ASP A 801 4.00 -15.54 -8.74
N MET A 802 3.91 -16.29 -9.85
CA MET A 802 5.08 -16.69 -10.63
C MET A 802 5.80 -15.53 -11.29
N GLU A 803 5.08 -14.46 -11.64
CA GLU A 803 5.67 -13.23 -12.20
C GLU A 803 6.44 -12.48 -11.14
N ASP A 804 5.86 -12.32 -9.93
CA ASP A 804 6.57 -11.73 -8.79
C ASP A 804 7.86 -12.51 -8.49
N ALA A 805 7.82 -13.86 -8.51
CA ALA A 805 8.99 -14.70 -8.28
C ALA A 805 10.05 -14.53 -9.40
N ALA A 806 9.61 -14.40 -10.66
CA ALA A 806 10.51 -14.13 -11.78
C ALA A 806 11.18 -12.75 -11.66
N GLU A 807 10.41 -11.73 -11.29
CA GLU A 807 10.96 -10.40 -11.01
C GLU A 807 11.97 -10.43 -9.86
N MET A 808 11.65 -11.14 -8.76
CA MET A 808 12.57 -11.31 -7.62
C MET A 808 13.92 -11.89 -8.06
N ILE A 809 13.90 -12.92 -8.92
CA ILE A 809 15.13 -13.53 -9.44
C ILE A 809 15.88 -12.56 -10.36
N SER A 810 15.17 -11.85 -11.24
CA SER A 810 15.81 -10.92 -12.18
C SER A 810 16.46 -9.72 -11.49
N GLU A 811 16.02 -9.36 -10.29
CA GLU A 811 16.61 -8.29 -9.47
C GLU A 811 17.93 -8.70 -8.79
N LEU A 812 18.25 -10.00 -8.74
CA LEU A 812 19.49 -10.48 -8.15
C LEU A 812 20.70 -10.10 -9.03
N LYS A 813 21.72 -9.57 -8.43
CA LYS A 813 22.99 -9.28 -9.12
C LYS A 813 23.63 -10.53 -9.71
N THR A 814 23.34 -11.67 -9.10
CA THR A 814 23.86 -13.00 -9.47
C THR A 814 22.87 -13.81 -10.32
N ALA A 815 21.79 -13.22 -10.83
CA ALA A 815 20.77 -13.92 -11.64
C ALA A 815 21.36 -14.72 -12.80
N ASP A 816 22.40 -14.20 -13.46
CA ASP A 816 23.07 -14.88 -14.58
C ASP A 816 23.72 -16.21 -14.22
N VAL A 817 24.03 -16.43 -12.94
CA VAL A 817 24.56 -17.73 -12.48
C VAL A 817 23.53 -18.84 -12.70
N LEU A 818 22.24 -18.56 -12.48
CA LEU A 818 21.15 -19.51 -12.76
C LEU A 818 20.99 -19.79 -14.26
N ARG A 819 21.37 -18.83 -15.11
CA ARG A 819 21.23 -18.89 -16.58
C ARG A 819 22.43 -19.47 -17.32
N GLY A 820 23.43 -19.95 -16.60
CA GLY A 820 24.59 -20.62 -17.18
C GLY A 820 25.79 -19.73 -17.45
N TYR A 821 26.14 -18.84 -16.52
CA TYR A 821 27.28 -17.95 -16.63
C TYR A 821 28.59 -18.71 -16.90
N ARG A 822 29.39 -18.22 -17.89
CA ARG A 822 30.69 -18.79 -18.32
C ARG A 822 30.65 -20.27 -18.69
N GLY A 823 29.55 -20.76 -19.27
CA GLY A 823 29.43 -22.15 -19.72
C GLY A 823 29.03 -23.15 -18.62
N ALA A 824 28.62 -22.64 -17.46
CA ALA A 824 27.98 -23.49 -16.44
C ALA A 824 26.64 -24.02 -16.95
N LYS A 825 26.17 -25.14 -16.39
CA LYS A 825 24.84 -25.67 -16.71
C LYS A 825 23.74 -24.70 -16.27
N VAL A 826 22.69 -24.59 -17.10
CA VAL A 826 21.52 -23.79 -16.78
C VAL A 826 20.77 -24.47 -15.64
N ALA A 827 20.43 -23.72 -14.59
CA ALA A 827 19.70 -24.21 -13.44
C ALA A 827 18.17 -24.21 -13.70
N ASP A 828 17.44 -24.97 -12.87
CA ASP A 828 15.98 -25.06 -12.94
C ASP A 828 15.32 -23.85 -12.24
N GLU A 829 15.38 -22.69 -12.89
CA GLU A 829 14.81 -21.45 -12.40
C GLU A 829 13.30 -21.56 -12.13
N GLU A 830 12.56 -22.34 -12.96
CA GLU A 830 11.11 -22.52 -12.77
C GLU A 830 10.79 -23.27 -11.46
N ALA A 831 11.56 -24.32 -11.15
CA ALA A 831 11.38 -25.03 -9.88
C ALA A 831 11.65 -24.13 -8.67
N TYR A 832 12.62 -23.23 -8.76
CA TYR A 832 12.90 -22.29 -7.68
C TYR A 832 11.80 -21.21 -7.54
N LYS A 833 11.23 -20.70 -8.63
CA LYS A 833 10.05 -19.83 -8.60
C LYS A 833 8.87 -20.49 -7.89
N GLU A 834 8.61 -21.77 -8.19
CA GLU A 834 7.56 -22.54 -7.51
C GLU A 834 7.79 -22.65 -6.00
N VAL A 835 9.05 -22.85 -5.57
CA VAL A 835 9.39 -22.83 -4.12
C VAL A 835 9.05 -21.50 -3.49
N LEU A 836 9.44 -20.37 -4.11
CA LEU A 836 9.12 -19.03 -3.59
C LEU A 836 7.61 -18.79 -3.47
N VAL A 837 6.84 -19.20 -4.49
CA VAL A 837 5.37 -19.09 -4.50
C VAL A 837 4.74 -19.97 -3.43
N ASN A 838 5.24 -21.22 -3.24
CA ASN A 838 4.73 -22.12 -2.23
C ASN A 838 5.09 -21.68 -0.80
N VAL A 839 6.28 -21.13 -0.57
CA VAL A 839 6.66 -20.47 0.69
C VAL A 839 5.70 -19.33 0.98
N SER A 840 5.45 -18.47 -0.01
CA SER A 840 4.53 -17.36 0.11
C SER A 840 3.12 -17.79 0.49
N ARG A 841 2.63 -18.86 -0.14
CA ARG A 841 1.33 -19.44 0.16
C ARG A 841 1.25 -19.97 1.59
N LEU A 842 2.26 -20.75 1.99
CA LEU A 842 2.36 -21.32 3.35
C LEU A 842 2.22 -20.26 4.41
N VAL A 843 2.99 -19.17 4.31
CA VAL A 843 3.00 -18.11 5.33
C VAL A 843 1.76 -17.21 5.26
N SER A 844 1.13 -17.06 4.10
CA SER A 844 -0.12 -16.31 3.96
C SER A 844 -1.32 -17.03 4.56
N GLU A 845 -1.35 -18.36 4.44
CA GLU A 845 -2.44 -19.20 4.94
C GLU A 845 -2.29 -19.54 6.44
N ASN A 846 -1.08 -19.34 7.02
CA ASN A 846 -0.76 -19.64 8.42
C ASN A 846 -0.04 -18.45 9.08
N PRO A 847 -0.78 -17.43 9.52
CA PRO A 847 -0.21 -16.20 10.09
C PRO A 847 0.53 -16.41 11.43
N GLU A 848 0.38 -17.57 12.06
CA GLU A 848 1.12 -17.98 13.24
C GLU A 848 2.59 -18.29 12.94
N ILE A 849 2.96 -18.48 11.64
CA ILE A 849 4.35 -18.62 11.22
C ILE A 849 5.01 -17.23 11.24
N LEU A 850 5.94 -17.03 12.17
CA LEU A 850 6.67 -15.77 12.34
C LEU A 850 7.92 -15.70 11.46
N GLU A 851 8.55 -16.85 11.24
CA GLU A 851 9.79 -16.98 10.48
C GLU A 851 9.83 -18.35 9.79
N LEU A 852 10.24 -18.36 8.54
CA LEU A 852 10.53 -19.55 7.76
C LEU A 852 11.86 -19.33 7.04
N ASP A 853 12.78 -20.27 7.16
CA ASP A 853 14.11 -20.19 6.55
C ASP A 853 14.42 -21.52 5.86
N LEU A 854 14.63 -21.48 4.55
CA LEU A 854 15.11 -22.58 3.72
C LEU A 854 16.49 -22.17 3.19
N ASN A 855 17.55 -22.67 3.82
CA ASN A 855 18.92 -22.27 3.50
C ASN A 855 19.92 -23.42 3.73
N PRO A 856 20.42 -24.04 2.64
CA PRO A 856 20.19 -23.71 1.26
C PRO A 856 19.00 -24.47 0.61
N VAL A 857 18.50 -23.89 -0.48
CA VAL A 857 17.73 -24.58 -1.51
C VAL A 857 18.69 -24.85 -2.67
N ILE A 858 18.97 -26.13 -2.95
CA ILE A 858 19.85 -26.51 -4.06
C ILE A 858 19.02 -26.56 -5.34
N VAL A 859 19.31 -25.66 -6.27
CA VAL A 859 18.67 -25.61 -7.59
C VAL A 859 19.54 -26.42 -8.55
N LEU A 860 18.94 -27.51 -9.06
CA LEU A 860 19.62 -28.46 -9.93
C LEU A 860 19.63 -27.98 -11.39
N GLU A 861 20.22 -28.77 -12.28
CA GLU A 861 20.16 -28.54 -13.72
C GLU A 861 18.70 -28.49 -14.22
N LYS A 862 18.40 -27.70 -15.23
CA LYS A 862 17.08 -27.50 -15.81
C LYS A 862 16.35 -28.82 -16.05
N GLY A 863 15.13 -28.94 -15.49
CA GLY A 863 14.30 -30.14 -15.54
C GLY A 863 14.55 -31.15 -14.42
N LEU A 864 15.52 -30.92 -13.53
CA LEU A 864 15.81 -31.79 -12.38
C LEU A 864 15.26 -31.24 -11.07
N GLY A 865 14.67 -30.04 -11.09
CA GLY A 865 14.02 -29.44 -9.94
C GLY A 865 14.99 -28.79 -8.95
N CYS A 866 14.49 -28.61 -7.72
CA CYS A 866 15.27 -28.09 -6.60
C CYS A 866 14.93 -28.84 -5.31
N LYS A 867 15.79 -28.71 -4.27
CA LYS A 867 15.56 -29.35 -2.97
C LYS A 867 16.02 -28.45 -1.82
N ALA A 868 15.13 -28.22 -0.85
CA ALA A 868 15.51 -27.59 0.41
C ALA A 868 16.26 -28.61 1.27
N VAL A 869 17.48 -28.24 1.69
CA VAL A 869 18.41 -29.11 2.42
C VAL A 869 18.42 -28.81 3.91
N ASP A 870 18.32 -27.54 4.28
CA ASP A 870 18.17 -27.16 5.67
C ASP A 870 16.98 -26.19 5.78
N PHE A 871 16.18 -26.36 6.85
CA PHE A 871 14.97 -25.58 7.02
C PHE A 871 14.55 -25.50 8.48
N ARG A 872 13.91 -24.40 8.83
CA ARG A 872 13.36 -24.16 10.15
C ARG A 872 12.12 -23.26 10.07
N ILE A 873 11.16 -23.49 10.96
CA ILE A 873 9.93 -22.71 11.08
C ILE A 873 9.75 -22.28 12.52
N ARG A 874 9.59 -20.97 12.76
CA ARG A 874 9.24 -20.39 14.05
C ARG A 874 7.79 -19.99 14.07
N VAL A 875 7.08 -20.34 15.14
CA VAL A 875 5.66 -20.08 15.31
C VAL A 875 5.40 -19.27 16.59
N GLY A 876 4.31 -18.54 16.63
CA GLY A 876 3.94 -17.76 17.82
C GLY A 876 2.61 -17.04 17.68
N SER A 877 2.08 -16.55 18.80
CA SER A 877 0.80 -15.83 18.88
C SER A 877 0.87 -14.36 18.43
N GLN A 878 2.08 -13.83 18.21
CA GLN A 878 2.33 -12.44 17.79
C GLN A 878 2.38 -12.26 16.27
N GLY A 879 1.90 -13.24 15.51
CA GLY A 879 1.85 -13.17 14.06
C GLY A 879 0.94 -12.06 13.54
N PHE A 880 1.09 -11.76 12.26
CA PHE A 880 0.29 -10.76 11.57
C PHE A 880 -1.20 -11.06 11.72
N LYS A 881 -1.95 -10.10 12.26
CA LYS A 881 -3.41 -10.15 12.28
C LYS A 881 -3.93 -9.26 11.17
N ALA A 882 -4.39 -9.85 10.09
CA ALA A 882 -5.01 -9.09 9.00
C ALA A 882 -6.08 -8.16 9.57
N PRO A 883 -6.02 -6.84 9.28
CA PRO A 883 -7.06 -5.93 9.72
C PRO A 883 -8.40 -6.34 9.08
N PRO A 884 -9.53 -6.12 9.76
CA PRO A 884 -10.85 -6.44 9.23
C PRO A 884 -11.07 -5.75 7.88
N PHE A 885 -11.63 -6.46 6.91
CA PHE A 885 -11.93 -5.89 5.59
C PHE A 885 -12.94 -4.75 5.64
N VAL A 886 -13.87 -4.82 6.58
CA VAL A 886 -15.04 -3.94 6.68
C VAL A 886 -14.79 -2.76 7.62
N ALA A 887 -13.89 -2.89 8.57
CA ALA A 887 -13.58 -1.83 9.52
C ALA A 887 -12.49 -0.89 8.99
N LYS A 888 -12.65 0.41 9.20
CA LYS A 888 -11.68 1.42 8.74
C LYS A 888 -10.30 1.29 9.38
N SER A 889 -10.18 0.96 10.54
CA SER A 889 -9.02 0.53 11.32
C SER A 889 -9.53 0.17 12.71
N ILE A 890 -8.89 -0.78 13.33
CA ILE A 890 -8.96 -0.89 14.78
C ILE A 890 -8.25 0.37 15.24
N LEU A 891 -8.98 1.30 15.85
CA LEU A 891 -8.33 2.33 16.65
C LEU A 891 -7.41 1.58 17.62
N ASN A 892 -6.10 1.63 17.36
CA ASN A 892 -5.13 1.17 18.32
C ASN A 892 -5.25 2.11 19.51
N VAL A 893 -6.02 1.66 20.46
CA VAL A 893 -6.00 2.21 21.83
C VAL A 893 -4.77 1.65 22.53
#